data_f5fb3a585bfe8929bb74959798d1b19f
#
_entry.id   f5fb3a585bfe8929bb74959798d1b19f
#
_cell.length_a   1.000
_cell.length_b   1.000
_cell.length_c   1.000
_cell.angle_alpha   90.00
_cell.angle_beta   90.00
_cell.angle_gamma   90.00
#
_symmetry.space_group_name_H-M   'P 1'
#
loop_
_entity.id
_entity.type
_entity.pdbx_description
1 polymer ?
#
loop_
_entity_poly.entity_id
_entity_poly.type
_entity_poly.pdbx_seq_one_letter_code
_entity_poly.pdbx_strand_id
1 'polypeptide(L)'
;MVWWKRYGGGPKFDCFARRSPARRLGCVLLTVSLAGIALAQDVPLVLERNGRVISLAPYAPNILRVTMSVDKAAATAAPGYGFVAKPSEVGWTHERDAAGNDVFRSSRMVVSLAPGDLPADRLPQPMPLDALNRQLREIYFGGGNLQGPYNDALLVTTSAGKTLLHMRTWTMAPERADVAQQDIGAKGYSVAATFDSPSDEHYYGLGQQQKGWMDLRDHEVRCWHDYGAIGGEDVCVPFMISSRGYGLVWDNPSKTTADLGFNGRNTWSSEVGDRVSYFVIAGETTDEIYEGYRLLTGVTHMLPKAAYGYIQSKAIYPTQEQILDVAKEYREKKLPLSVIVVDFLNMTKQGEMDLDPSRWPDPAGMNRELHAMGVNTLLSVWPHYARGTQFYDMLQKNGWLIHKPDGTPDPGWTKEAIGPNLDTTNPETAKWFWEKIRDRYIKPYGFDYLWLDETEPDIDPAGDILAIGSGIRYYNVYPLFHTSLAYEGSRRDFGDSRRVMTLARAAYLGAQRNGTVFWSSDIFATWDMLKRSIPAGLNFTATGLPYWDTDIAGFFSPAVPADYHAAHRPPIDGSDARDTIANYEDYPELFVRWFEWGTFQPIMRAHGERAHNEVWSYGKQAEPILEKYLKLRYQLLPYTYSLSYRSYQTGAPYMRALFMDFPADPKVADIPDEYMYGPAFLVAPVTEQGATKRTVYLPAGCDWYNYWTNERLHGGETIVVNAAIDTLPLFVRAGSIVPLGSEVESTQQTQMIASIHVYPGSNGSFSLYDDDGTTYAYEKGGGSVTKLTWDDATRQLSHEGAPAASPLDKATVVVIGRQANPIHDFNGVVASIP
;
A
#
# COMPACT_ATOMS: atom_id res chain seq x y z
N MET A 1 16.71 -14.27 -22.68
CA MET A 1 16.59 -15.60 -23.32
C MET A 1 17.85 -16.37 -22.97
N VAL A 2 17.73 -17.57 -22.44
CA VAL A 2 18.78 -18.44 -21.86
C VAL A 2 18.91 -18.23 -20.34
N TRP A 3 18.07 -19.03 -19.62
CA TRP A 3 18.43 -19.69 -18.34
C TRP A 3 17.22 -20.51 -17.86
N TRP A 4 16.93 -21.59 -18.54
CA TRP A 4 16.09 -22.69 -18.05
C TRP A 4 16.49 -23.98 -18.70
N LYS A 5 17.57 -24.61 -18.20
CA LYS A 5 17.85 -26.03 -18.40
C LYS A 5 18.92 -26.48 -17.42
N ARG A 6 18.49 -27.10 -16.33
CA ARG A 6 19.14 -28.25 -15.66
C ARG A 6 18.50 -28.44 -14.29
N TYR A 7 17.63 -29.43 -14.24
CA TYR A 7 17.60 -30.50 -13.25
C TYR A 7 16.41 -31.38 -13.58
N GLY A 8 16.69 -32.43 -14.38
CA GLY A 8 15.79 -33.55 -14.57
C GLY A 8 16.27 -34.69 -13.67
N GLY A 9 15.36 -35.26 -12.92
CA GLY A 9 15.60 -36.43 -12.10
C GLY A 9 14.34 -36.83 -11.35
N GLY A 10 13.37 -37.44 -12.02
CA GLY A 10 12.22 -38.04 -11.36
C GLY A 10 12.39 -39.59 -11.34
N PRO A 11 11.93 -40.24 -10.29
CA PRO A 11 11.99 -41.71 -10.23
C PRO A 11 10.84 -42.34 -11.04
N LYS A 12 11.21 -43.36 -11.76
CA LYS A 12 10.31 -44.28 -12.47
C LYS A 12 9.56 -45.15 -11.47
N PHE A 13 8.24 -45.29 -11.65
CA PHE A 13 7.48 -46.39 -11.08
C PHE A 13 6.91 -47.25 -12.19
N ASP A 14 7.19 -48.55 -12.06
CA ASP A 14 6.81 -49.61 -12.99
C ASP A 14 5.31 -49.92 -12.92
N CYS A 15 4.75 -50.15 -14.13
CA CYS A 15 3.41 -50.71 -14.30
C CYS A 15 3.40 -52.22 -14.04
N PHE A 16 2.52 -52.71 -13.19
CA PHE A 16 2.09 -54.12 -13.19
C PHE A 16 0.71 -54.21 -13.78
N ALA A 17 0.65 -54.89 -14.92
CA ALA A 17 -0.58 -55.28 -15.59
C ALA A 17 -1.22 -56.53 -14.92
N ARG A 18 -2.53 -56.52 -14.69
CA ARG A 18 -3.31 -57.76 -14.57
C ARG A 18 -4.57 -57.72 -15.45
N ARG A 19 -4.73 -58.77 -16.22
CA ARG A 19 -5.79 -59.04 -17.20
C ARG A 19 -7.07 -59.58 -16.56
N SER A 20 -8.20 -59.09 -17.05
CA SER A 20 -9.44 -59.67 -17.59
C SER A 20 -10.47 -60.34 -16.61
N PRO A 21 -11.74 -60.63 -16.99
CA PRO A 21 -12.25 -60.77 -18.35
C PRO A 21 -13.64 -60.08 -18.63
N ALA A 22 -14.00 -60.16 -19.90
CA ALA A 22 -15.18 -59.64 -20.56
C ALA A 22 -16.53 -60.18 -20.04
N ARG A 23 -17.56 -59.35 -20.10
CA ARG A 23 -18.97 -59.77 -20.36
C ARG A 23 -19.61 -58.79 -21.35
N ARG A 24 -20.22 -59.40 -22.37
CA ARG A 24 -21.09 -58.78 -23.38
C ARG A 24 -22.44 -58.41 -22.75
N LEU A 25 -23.05 -57.32 -23.12
CA LEU A 25 -24.42 -57.22 -23.72
C LEU A 25 -24.89 -55.72 -23.76
N GLY A 26 -25.56 -55.41 -24.88
CA GLY A 26 -26.61 -54.40 -24.89
C GLY A 26 -26.30 -53.15 -25.72
N CYS A 27 -26.55 -53.20 -27.05
CA CYS A 27 -26.72 -51.96 -27.85
C CYS A 27 -28.02 -51.29 -27.43
N VAL A 28 -27.89 -50.05 -26.92
CA VAL A 28 -28.97 -49.08 -26.92
C VAL A 28 -28.47 -47.90 -27.73
N LEU A 29 -29.09 -47.66 -28.87
CA LEU A 29 -28.92 -46.47 -29.67
C LEU A 29 -29.53 -45.27 -28.87
N LEU A 30 -28.68 -44.48 -28.26
CA LEU A 30 -29.04 -43.14 -27.87
C LEU A 30 -28.60 -42.17 -28.96
N THR A 31 -29.53 -41.51 -29.59
CA THR A 31 -29.29 -40.33 -30.42
C THR A 31 -28.69 -39.21 -29.57
N VAL A 32 -27.38 -39.05 -29.63
CA VAL A 32 -26.68 -37.89 -29.05
C VAL A 32 -26.84 -36.75 -30.06
N SER A 33 -27.64 -35.76 -29.68
CA SER A 33 -27.67 -34.46 -30.31
C SER A 33 -26.22 -33.91 -30.31
N LEU A 34 -25.67 -33.61 -31.47
CA LEU A 34 -24.44 -32.85 -31.64
C LEU A 34 -24.69 -31.44 -31.09
N ALA A 35 -24.52 -31.26 -29.77
CA ALA A 35 -24.18 -29.96 -29.24
C ALA A 35 -22.78 -29.63 -29.74
N GLY A 36 -22.66 -28.56 -30.47
CA GLY A 36 -21.38 -28.13 -31.06
C GLY A 36 -20.25 -28.12 -30.00
N ILE A 37 -19.21 -28.84 -30.28
CA ILE A 37 -17.95 -28.74 -29.58
C ILE A 37 -17.45 -27.35 -29.93
N ALA A 38 -17.63 -26.38 -29.03
CA ALA A 38 -16.92 -25.13 -29.07
C ALA A 38 -15.44 -25.48 -28.96
N LEU A 39 -14.70 -25.30 -30.03
CA LEU A 39 -13.25 -25.38 -30.02
C LEU A 39 -12.78 -24.36 -28.96
N ALA A 40 -12.01 -24.81 -27.98
CA ALA A 40 -11.32 -23.93 -27.05
C ALA A 40 -10.52 -22.94 -27.88
N GLN A 41 -10.89 -21.67 -27.81
CA GLN A 41 -10.15 -20.59 -28.46
C GLN A 41 -8.92 -20.28 -27.61
N ASP A 42 -7.82 -19.96 -28.29
CA ASP A 42 -6.58 -19.57 -27.63
C ASP A 42 -6.80 -18.35 -26.72
N VAL A 43 -6.31 -18.40 -25.48
CA VAL A 43 -6.25 -17.24 -24.60
C VAL A 43 -4.97 -16.49 -24.85
N PRO A 44 -4.98 -15.17 -25.04
CA PRO A 44 -6.13 -14.22 -25.06
C PRO A 44 -6.92 -14.18 -26.37
N LEU A 45 -8.17 -13.68 -26.34
CA LEU A 45 -8.88 -13.32 -27.57
C LEU A 45 -8.16 -12.14 -28.21
N VAL A 46 -7.66 -12.34 -29.41
CA VAL A 46 -6.99 -11.30 -30.21
C VAL A 46 -7.83 -10.95 -31.42
N LEU A 47 -8.22 -9.68 -31.51
CA LEU A 47 -8.99 -9.13 -32.62
C LEU A 47 -8.12 -8.17 -33.43
N GLU A 48 -7.95 -8.46 -34.72
CA GLU A 48 -7.25 -7.57 -35.64
C GLU A 48 -8.30 -6.81 -36.48
N ARG A 49 -8.29 -5.48 -36.40
CA ARG A 49 -9.27 -4.60 -37.05
C ARG A 49 -8.58 -3.36 -37.63
N ASN A 50 -8.59 -3.20 -38.94
CA ASN A 50 -8.11 -1.98 -39.61
C ASN A 50 -6.72 -1.49 -39.13
N GLY A 51 -5.75 -2.38 -39.02
CA GLY A 51 -4.40 -2.05 -38.56
C GLY A 51 -4.26 -1.88 -37.03
N ARG A 52 -5.32 -2.20 -36.27
CA ARG A 52 -5.32 -2.20 -34.81
C ARG A 52 -5.44 -3.61 -34.28
N VAL A 53 -4.89 -3.85 -33.12
CA VAL A 53 -4.96 -5.12 -32.41
C VAL A 53 -5.51 -4.90 -31.00
N ILE A 54 -6.58 -5.61 -30.68
CA ILE A 54 -7.24 -5.59 -29.37
C ILE A 54 -7.11 -6.98 -28.77
N SER A 55 -6.55 -7.07 -27.58
CA SER A 55 -6.38 -8.30 -26.84
C SER A 55 -7.19 -8.26 -25.54
N LEU A 56 -8.08 -9.24 -25.35
CA LEU A 56 -8.86 -9.42 -24.14
C LEU A 56 -8.36 -10.69 -23.44
N ALA A 57 -7.71 -10.53 -22.29
CA ALA A 57 -7.09 -11.63 -21.55
C ALA A 57 -7.76 -11.75 -20.16
N PRO A 58 -8.60 -12.78 -19.91
CA PRO A 58 -9.16 -13.03 -18.58
C PRO A 58 -8.10 -13.59 -17.63
N TYR A 59 -8.25 -13.32 -16.33
CA TYR A 59 -7.41 -13.84 -15.25
C TYR A 59 -8.22 -14.57 -14.19
N ALA A 60 -9.48 -14.18 -14.01
CA ALA A 60 -10.47 -14.81 -13.15
C ALA A 60 -11.87 -14.44 -13.68
N PRO A 61 -12.97 -15.05 -13.20
CA PRO A 61 -14.31 -14.69 -13.66
C PRO A 61 -14.68 -13.21 -13.50
N ASN A 62 -14.02 -12.49 -12.60
CA ASN A 62 -14.24 -11.06 -12.33
C ASN A 62 -13.02 -10.19 -12.71
N ILE A 63 -12.04 -10.72 -13.45
CA ILE A 63 -10.81 -9.99 -13.80
C ILE A 63 -10.51 -10.13 -15.28
N LEU A 64 -10.43 -9.01 -15.98
CA LEU A 64 -10.06 -8.95 -17.40
C LEU A 64 -8.96 -7.93 -17.62
N ARG A 65 -7.93 -8.29 -18.37
CA ARG A 65 -6.98 -7.35 -18.97
C ARG A 65 -7.43 -6.97 -20.37
N VAL A 66 -7.44 -5.68 -20.65
CA VAL A 66 -7.70 -5.10 -21.97
C VAL A 66 -6.40 -4.49 -22.46
N THR A 67 -5.97 -4.86 -23.67
CA THR A 67 -4.77 -4.29 -24.29
C THR A 67 -5.07 -3.90 -25.72
N MET A 68 -4.65 -2.72 -26.13
CA MET A 68 -4.86 -2.17 -27.45
C MET A 68 -3.56 -1.57 -27.99
N SER A 69 -3.20 -1.91 -29.23
CA SER A 69 -2.01 -1.37 -29.90
C SER A 69 -2.17 -1.39 -31.42
N VAL A 70 -1.33 -0.66 -32.09
CA VAL A 70 -1.13 -0.75 -33.55
C VAL A 70 -0.10 -1.84 -33.89
N ASP A 71 0.56 -2.40 -32.89
CA ASP A 71 1.51 -3.51 -32.99
C ASP A 71 0.95 -4.76 -32.29
N LYS A 72 0.90 -5.89 -33.01
CA LYS A 72 0.39 -7.16 -32.47
C LYS A 72 1.28 -7.71 -31.33
N ALA A 73 2.59 -7.58 -31.47
CA ALA A 73 3.50 -8.06 -30.44
C ALA A 73 3.29 -7.26 -29.12
N ALA A 74 3.12 -5.96 -29.19
CA ALA A 74 2.81 -5.10 -28.06
C ALA A 74 1.44 -5.42 -27.45
N ALA A 75 0.39 -5.61 -28.28
CA ALA A 75 -0.95 -5.93 -27.81
C ALA A 75 -1.04 -7.29 -27.08
N THR A 76 -0.21 -8.25 -27.46
CA THR A 76 -0.21 -9.61 -26.90
C THR A 76 0.89 -9.87 -25.86
N ALA A 77 1.75 -8.89 -25.62
CA ALA A 77 2.82 -9.00 -24.64
C ALA A 77 2.27 -9.16 -23.22
N ALA A 78 3.04 -9.82 -22.36
CA ALA A 78 2.75 -9.95 -20.93
C ALA A 78 2.50 -8.56 -20.30
N PRO A 79 1.79 -8.48 -19.17
CA PRO A 79 1.68 -7.23 -18.42
C PRO A 79 3.06 -6.75 -17.95
N GLY A 80 3.15 -5.48 -17.59
CA GLY A 80 4.36 -4.86 -17.08
C GLY A 80 4.78 -5.39 -15.72
N TYR A 81 5.62 -4.62 -15.05
CA TYR A 81 6.10 -4.95 -13.72
C TYR A 81 4.97 -4.85 -12.68
N GLY A 82 5.10 -5.60 -11.58
CA GLY A 82 4.11 -5.62 -10.51
C GLY A 82 3.13 -6.79 -10.57
N PHE A 83 2.92 -7.39 -11.74
CA PHE A 83 2.00 -8.51 -11.91
C PHE A 83 2.69 -9.87 -11.79
N VAL A 84 2.01 -10.81 -11.12
CA VAL A 84 2.49 -12.19 -10.90
C VAL A 84 1.55 -13.24 -11.48
N ALA A 85 0.27 -12.90 -11.70
CA ALA A 85 -0.73 -13.79 -12.23
C ALA A 85 -0.51 -14.07 -13.74
N LYS A 86 -1.06 -15.19 -14.17
CA LYS A 86 -1.12 -15.56 -15.59
C LYS A 86 -2.57 -15.58 -16.07
N PRO A 87 -2.82 -15.28 -17.35
CA PRO A 87 -4.16 -15.38 -17.94
C PRO A 87 -4.77 -16.77 -17.76
N SER A 88 -6.08 -16.83 -17.57
CA SER A 88 -6.88 -18.05 -17.43
C SER A 88 -8.26 -17.82 -18.02
N GLU A 89 -8.63 -18.62 -19.03
CA GLU A 89 -9.96 -18.56 -19.67
C GLU A 89 -11.05 -19.32 -18.93
N VAL A 90 -10.71 -19.97 -17.82
CA VAL A 90 -11.64 -20.80 -17.05
C VAL A 90 -12.86 -19.99 -16.65
N GLY A 91 -14.03 -20.45 -17.12
CA GLY A 91 -15.32 -19.81 -16.83
C GLY A 91 -15.67 -18.64 -17.77
N TRP A 92 -14.90 -18.42 -18.85
CA TRP A 92 -15.24 -17.42 -19.85
C TRP A 92 -15.71 -18.06 -21.17
N THR A 93 -16.62 -17.37 -21.86
CA THR A 93 -17.12 -17.71 -23.19
C THR A 93 -17.03 -16.49 -24.11
N HIS A 94 -16.89 -16.72 -25.40
CA HIS A 94 -16.92 -15.66 -26.42
C HIS A 94 -18.00 -15.98 -27.44
N GLU A 95 -18.78 -14.98 -27.81
CA GLU A 95 -19.79 -15.05 -28.88
C GLU A 95 -19.83 -13.69 -29.61
N ARG A 96 -20.42 -13.70 -30.79
CA ARG A 96 -20.75 -12.45 -31.48
C ARG A 96 -22.27 -12.28 -31.48
N ASP A 97 -22.73 -11.12 -30.98
CA ASP A 97 -24.15 -10.81 -30.89
C ASP A 97 -24.74 -10.40 -32.25
N ALA A 98 -26.09 -10.24 -32.30
CA ALA A 98 -26.81 -9.85 -33.51
C ALA A 98 -26.44 -8.44 -34.01
N ALA A 99 -25.87 -7.57 -33.17
CA ALA A 99 -25.38 -6.23 -33.55
C ALA A 99 -23.93 -6.27 -34.07
N GLY A 100 -23.29 -7.44 -34.05
CA GLY A 100 -21.92 -7.65 -34.46
C GLY A 100 -20.87 -7.34 -33.39
N ASN A 101 -21.29 -7.10 -32.16
CA ASN A 101 -20.35 -6.93 -31.05
C ASN A 101 -19.69 -8.26 -30.69
N ASP A 102 -18.42 -8.24 -30.37
CA ASP A 102 -17.76 -9.37 -29.72
C ASP A 102 -18.08 -9.34 -28.22
N VAL A 103 -18.74 -10.37 -27.71
CA VAL A 103 -19.20 -10.47 -26.31
C VAL A 103 -18.44 -11.55 -25.58
N PHE A 104 -17.73 -11.14 -24.56
CA PHE A 104 -17.02 -11.98 -23.59
C PHE A 104 -17.84 -12.07 -22.31
N ARG A 105 -18.09 -13.27 -21.82
CA ARG A 105 -18.99 -13.51 -20.70
C ARG A 105 -18.39 -14.50 -19.71
N SER A 106 -18.45 -14.14 -18.42
CA SER A 106 -18.19 -15.03 -17.30
C SER A 106 -19.40 -15.09 -16.36
N SER A 107 -19.29 -15.82 -15.25
CA SER A 107 -20.29 -15.80 -14.17
C SER A 107 -20.42 -14.46 -13.45
N ARG A 108 -19.43 -13.57 -13.57
CA ARG A 108 -19.36 -12.31 -12.82
C ARG A 108 -19.42 -11.07 -13.72
N MET A 109 -19.01 -11.18 -14.97
CA MET A 109 -18.76 -10.04 -15.84
C MET A 109 -19.19 -10.34 -17.27
N VAL A 110 -19.71 -9.33 -17.96
CA VAL A 110 -19.94 -9.31 -19.40
C VAL A 110 -19.21 -8.15 -20.01
N VAL A 111 -18.41 -8.43 -21.04
CA VAL A 111 -17.65 -7.42 -21.78
C VAL A 111 -18.11 -7.44 -23.23
N SER A 112 -18.58 -6.30 -23.73
CA SER A 112 -19.04 -6.14 -25.11
C SER A 112 -18.12 -5.15 -25.81
N LEU A 113 -17.51 -5.59 -26.90
CA LEU A 113 -16.66 -4.75 -27.77
C LEU A 113 -17.39 -4.47 -29.06
N ALA A 114 -17.66 -3.21 -29.34
CA ALA A 114 -18.33 -2.77 -30.55
C ALA A 114 -17.53 -3.17 -31.81
N PRO A 115 -18.21 -3.47 -32.95
CA PRO A 115 -17.54 -3.63 -34.23
C PRO A 115 -16.83 -2.32 -34.59
N GLY A 116 -15.54 -2.40 -34.92
CA GLY A 116 -14.68 -1.22 -35.15
C GLY A 116 -15.00 -0.38 -36.41
N ASP A 117 -16.05 -0.70 -37.11
CA ASP A 117 -16.48 -0.05 -38.36
C ASP A 117 -17.86 0.60 -38.21
N LEU A 118 -18.10 1.31 -37.10
CA LEU A 118 -19.29 2.14 -37.02
C LEU A 118 -19.26 3.22 -38.11
N PRO A 119 -20.35 3.39 -38.92
CA PRO A 119 -20.47 4.50 -39.86
C PRO A 119 -20.17 5.83 -39.16
N ALA A 120 -19.55 6.77 -39.88
CA ALA A 120 -19.14 8.04 -39.30
C ALA A 120 -20.29 8.86 -38.66
N ASP A 121 -21.52 8.62 -39.11
CA ASP A 121 -22.74 9.23 -38.58
C ASP A 121 -23.21 8.63 -37.23
N ARG A 122 -22.72 7.45 -36.87
CA ARG A 122 -22.96 6.81 -35.55
C ARG A 122 -21.83 6.98 -34.55
N LEU A 123 -20.73 7.59 -34.97
CA LEU A 123 -19.68 8.02 -34.03
C LEU A 123 -20.31 9.07 -33.10
N PRO A 124 -20.12 8.97 -31.78
CA PRO A 124 -20.41 10.08 -30.89
C PRO A 124 -19.73 11.30 -31.52
N GLN A 125 -20.50 12.29 -31.99
CA GLN A 125 -19.92 13.53 -32.51
C GLN A 125 -18.93 13.99 -31.44
N PRO A 126 -17.65 14.22 -31.80
CA PRO A 126 -16.76 14.85 -30.84
C PRO A 126 -17.48 16.12 -30.42
N MET A 127 -17.64 16.34 -29.10
CA MET A 127 -18.12 17.65 -28.65
C MET A 127 -17.29 18.67 -29.41
N PRO A 128 -17.93 19.69 -30.00
CA PRO A 128 -17.20 20.72 -30.73
C PRO A 128 -16.21 21.33 -29.73
N LEU A 129 -15.00 20.82 -29.78
CA LEU A 129 -13.88 21.45 -29.09
C LEU A 129 -13.82 22.84 -29.72
N ASP A 130 -13.99 23.85 -28.88
CA ASP A 130 -13.80 25.20 -29.36
C ASP A 130 -12.42 25.31 -30.04
N ALA A 131 -12.26 26.34 -30.88
CA ALA A 131 -11.04 26.51 -31.64
C ALA A 131 -9.79 26.57 -30.76
N LEU A 132 -9.96 27.01 -29.51
CA LEU A 132 -8.90 27.13 -28.52
C LEU A 132 -8.42 25.74 -28.06
N ASN A 133 -9.32 24.80 -27.78
CA ASN A 133 -8.96 23.44 -27.41
C ASN A 133 -8.32 22.66 -28.57
N ARG A 134 -8.69 23.00 -29.81
CA ARG A 134 -8.06 22.44 -31.01
C ARG A 134 -6.63 22.95 -31.16
N GLN A 135 -6.44 24.26 -30.99
CA GLN A 135 -5.13 24.92 -31.04
C GLN A 135 -4.20 24.46 -29.89
N LEU A 136 -4.75 24.25 -28.69
CA LEU A 136 -4.00 23.69 -27.55
C LEU A 136 -3.57 22.24 -27.85
N ARG A 137 -4.40 21.41 -28.45
CA ARG A 137 -4.01 20.06 -28.87
C ARG A 137 -2.92 20.06 -29.96
N GLU A 138 -2.99 20.96 -30.90
CA GLU A 138 -1.93 21.12 -31.91
C GLU A 138 -0.60 21.59 -31.27
N ILE A 139 -0.68 22.43 -30.25
CA ILE A 139 0.50 22.94 -29.53
C ILE A 139 1.09 21.84 -28.61
N TYR A 140 0.24 21.13 -27.88
CA TYR A 140 0.70 20.14 -26.86
C TYR A 140 1.00 18.78 -27.48
N PHE A 141 0.38 18.38 -28.56
CA PHE A 141 0.58 17.05 -29.17
C PHE A 141 1.30 17.11 -30.53
N GLY A 142 1.81 18.28 -30.92
CA GLY A 142 2.56 18.48 -32.15
C GLY A 142 1.86 17.88 -33.39
N GLY A 143 1.52 18.62 -34.44
CA GLY A 143 0.72 18.18 -35.58
C GLY A 143 1.17 16.93 -36.36
N GLY A 144 1.59 15.89 -35.65
CA GLY A 144 1.85 14.54 -36.13
C GLY A 144 0.53 13.81 -36.40
N ASN A 145 0.54 12.89 -37.33
CA ASN A 145 -0.60 12.03 -37.67
C ASN A 145 -1.09 11.28 -36.41
N LEU A 146 -2.10 11.88 -35.72
CA LEU A 146 -2.80 11.21 -34.63
C LEU A 146 -3.36 9.88 -35.15
N GLN A 147 -2.84 8.77 -34.63
CA GLN A 147 -3.47 7.48 -34.87
C GLN A 147 -4.62 7.33 -33.87
N GLY A 148 -5.80 7.74 -34.26
CA GLY A 148 -7.01 7.78 -33.44
C GLY A 148 -7.67 9.18 -33.43
N PRO A 149 -8.74 9.41 -32.63
CA PRO A 149 -9.28 8.47 -31.65
C PRO A 149 -9.92 7.24 -32.32
N TYR A 150 -9.53 6.06 -31.85
CA TYR A 150 -10.15 4.81 -32.24
C TYR A 150 -11.44 4.59 -31.46
N ASN A 151 -12.51 4.25 -32.16
CA ASN A 151 -13.86 4.08 -31.59
C ASN A 151 -14.19 2.61 -31.31
N ASP A 152 -13.22 1.81 -30.89
CA ASP A 152 -13.44 0.44 -30.43
C ASP A 152 -14.03 0.50 -29.02
N ALA A 153 -15.28 0.98 -28.89
CA ALA A 153 -15.93 1.15 -27.60
C ALA A 153 -16.10 -0.18 -26.89
N LEU A 154 -15.69 -0.23 -25.61
CA LEU A 154 -15.74 -1.41 -24.79
C LEU A 154 -16.60 -1.15 -23.54
N LEU A 155 -17.70 -1.92 -23.42
CA LEU A 155 -18.61 -1.85 -22.27
C LEU A 155 -18.38 -3.04 -21.37
N VAL A 156 -18.15 -2.77 -20.08
CA VAL A 156 -18.07 -3.78 -19.03
C VAL A 156 -19.29 -3.66 -18.12
N THR A 157 -19.99 -4.76 -17.94
CA THR A 157 -21.13 -4.86 -17.02
C THR A 157 -20.95 -6.04 -16.08
N THR A 158 -21.65 -6.04 -14.95
CA THR A 158 -21.83 -7.25 -14.15
C THR A 158 -22.65 -8.27 -14.95
N SER A 159 -22.64 -9.55 -14.54
CA SER A 159 -23.53 -10.58 -15.10
C SER A 159 -25.02 -10.24 -14.95
N ALA A 160 -25.39 -9.41 -13.97
CA ALA A 160 -26.74 -8.88 -13.75
C ALA A 160 -27.07 -7.65 -14.62
N GLY A 161 -26.12 -7.16 -15.44
CA GLY A 161 -26.34 -6.05 -16.37
C GLY A 161 -26.08 -4.65 -15.81
N LYS A 162 -25.54 -4.51 -14.56
CA LYS A 162 -25.11 -3.20 -14.05
C LYS A 162 -23.85 -2.77 -14.79
N THR A 163 -23.86 -1.56 -15.39
CA THR A 163 -22.67 -0.99 -16.02
C THR A 163 -21.61 -0.69 -14.96
N LEU A 164 -20.42 -1.21 -15.17
CA LEU A 164 -19.23 -0.92 -14.38
C LEU A 164 -18.39 0.15 -15.06
N LEU A 165 -17.95 -0.09 -16.30
CA LEU A 165 -17.02 0.73 -17.03
C LEU A 165 -17.43 0.81 -18.50
N HIS A 166 -17.29 1.99 -19.11
CA HIS A 166 -17.48 2.14 -20.55
C HIS A 166 -16.34 2.95 -21.13
N MET A 167 -15.39 2.28 -21.78
CA MET A 167 -14.34 2.93 -22.56
C MET A 167 -14.92 3.38 -23.91
N ARG A 168 -14.75 4.64 -24.24
CA ARG A 168 -15.25 5.26 -25.48
C ARG A 168 -14.24 5.24 -26.60
N THR A 169 -13.02 5.67 -26.29
CA THR A 169 -11.97 5.84 -27.27
C THR A 169 -10.61 5.55 -26.67
N TRP A 170 -9.66 5.24 -27.53
CA TRP A 170 -8.26 5.17 -27.19
C TRP A 170 -7.40 5.79 -28.29
N THR A 171 -6.20 6.20 -27.96
CA THR A 171 -5.28 6.85 -28.89
C THR A 171 -3.86 6.35 -28.69
N MET A 172 -3.11 6.34 -29.79
CA MET A 172 -1.65 6.24 -29.80
C MET A 172 -1.14 7.34 -30.71
N ALA A 173 -0.42 8.30 -30.18
CA ALA A 173 0.18 9.40 -30.93
C ALA A 173 1.70 9.26 -30.92
N PRO A 174 2.43 9.68 -31.95
CA PRO A 174 3.88 9.79 -31.85
C PRO A 174 4.27 10.60 -30.63
N GLU A 175 5.33 10.19 -29.94
CA GLU A 175 5.87 10.93 -28.80
C GLU A 175 6.17 12.38 -29.19
N ARG A 176 6.00 13.29 -28.24
CA ARG A 176 6.48 14.66 -28.37
C ARG A 176 8.00 14.65 -28.56
N ALA A 177 8.52 15.63 -29.29
CA ALA A 177 9.95 15.68 -29.63
C ALA A 177 10.87 15.72 -28.39
N ASP A 178 10.44 16.38 -27.31
CA ASP A 178 11.15 16.44 -26.04
C ASP A 178 11.16 15.09 -25.32
N VAL A 179 10.05 14.37 -25.33
CA VAL A 179 9.91 13.03 -24.78
C VAL A 179 10.71 12.01 -25.60
N ALA A 180 10.63 12.08 -26.93
CA ALA A 180 11.38 11.17 -27.80
C ALA A 180 12.92 11.32 -27.70
N GLN A 181 13.40 12.50 -27.27
CA GLN A 181 14.82 12.71 -26.96
C GLN A 181 15.24 12.02 -25.67
N GLN A 182 14.32 11.79 -24.75
CA GLN A 182 14.54 11.14 -23.45
C GLN A 182 14.28 9.62 -23.52
N ASP A 183 13.36 9.16 -24.39
CA ASP A 183 13.07 7.73 -24.58
C ASP A 183 14.07 7.08 -25.55
N ILE A 184 15.31 6.99 -25.12
CA ILE A 184 16.43 6.55 -25.95
C ILE A 184 16.34 5.05 -26.23
N GLY A 185 16.38 4.71 -27.53
CA GLY A 185 16.46 3.32 -27.99
C GLY A 185 15.13 2.62 -28.25
N ALA A 186 14.01 3.28 -28.06
CA ALA A 186 12.69 2.76 -28.41
C ALA A 186 11.91 3.75 -29.26
N LYS A 187 11.00 3.24 -30.12
CA LYS A 187 9.92 4.05 -30.69
C LYS A 187 8.72 3.85 -29.79
N GLY A 188 8.38 4.88 -29.04
CA GLY A 188 7.19 4.90 -28.21
C GLY A 188 6.08 5.75 -28.80
N TYR A 189 4.96 5.70 -28.16
CA TYR A 189 3.80 6.52 -28.42
C TYR A 189 3.36 7.17 -27.11
N SER A 190 2.82 8.37 -27.19
CA SER A 190 1.91 8.84 -26.16
C SER A 190 0.60 8.05 -26.28
N VAL A 191 0.14 7.45 -25.19
CA VAL A 191 -1.04 6.56 -25.21
C VAL A 191 -2.11 7.09 -24.28
N ALA A 192 -3.39 6.98 -24.69
CA ALA A 192 -4.50 7.38 -23.83
C ALA A 192 -5.75 6.53 -24.06
N ALA A 193 -6.59 6.45 -23.01
CA ALA A 193 -7.94 5.93 -23.10
C ALA A 193 -8.91 6.84 -22.36
N THR A 194 -10.12 6.98 -22.90
CA THR A 194 -11.20 7.81 -22.33
C THR A 194 -12.39 6.95 -22.01
N PHE A 195 -12.88 7.09 -20.78
CA PHE A 195 -14.00 6.36 -20.21
C PHE A 195 -15.15 7.32 -19.88
N ASP A 196 -16.39 6.80 -19.85
CA ASP A 196 -17.49 7.55 -19.27
C ASP A 196 -17.30 7.71 -17.77
N SER A 197 -17.71 8.86 -17.25
CA SER A 197 -17.72 9.18 -15.83
C SER A 197 -19.08 9.79 -15.45
N PRO A 198 -20.06 8.96 -15.09
CA PRO A 198 -21.35 9.44 -14.61
C PRO A 198 -21.20 10.32 -13.36
N SER A 199 -22.08 11.32 -13.19
CA SER A 199 -21.96 12.36 -12.16
C SER A 199 -22.04 11.84 -10.71
N ASP A 200 -22.56 10.62 -10.54
CA ASP A 200 -22.71 9.92 -9.25
C ASP A 200 -21.60 8.90 -8.99
N GLU A 201 -20.55 8.88 -9.79
CA GLU A 201 -19.40 7.99 -9.61
C GLU A 201 -18.25 8.70 -8.92
N HIS A 202 -17.69 8.08 -7.89
CA HIS A 202 -16.57 8.55 -7.08
C HIS A 202 -15.34 7.67 -7.27
N TYR A 203 -14.15 8.25 -7.13
CA TYR A 203 -12.87 7.60 -7.42
C TYR A 203 -11.91 7.72 -6.25
N TYR A 204 -11.20 6.64 -5.94
CA TYR A 204 -10.30 6.55 -4.80
C TYR A 204 -9.02 5.78 -5.16
N GLY A 205 -7.97 5.95 -4.38
CA GLY A 205 -6.70 5.25 -4.58
C GLY A 205 -5.65 6.12 -5.27
N LEU A 206 -4.93 5.57 -6.26
CA LEU A 206 -3.84 6.22 -6.98
C LEU A 206 -2.65 6.66 -6.11
N GLY A 207 -2.51 6.10 -4.90
CA GLY A 207 -1.41 6.39 -4.00
C GLY A 207 -1.66 7.60 -3.09
N GLN A 208 -0.60 8.12 -2.48
CA GLN A 208 -0.69 9.32 -1.67
C GLN A 208 -0.53 10.57 -2.51
N GLN A 209 -1.50 11.47 -2.36
CA GLN A 209 -1.47 12.81 -2.96
C GLN A 209 -1.59 13.81 -1.82
N GLN A 210 -0.56 14.63 -1.59
CA GLN A 210 -0.54 15.60 -0.45
C GLN A 210 -1.45 16.82 -0.71
N LYS A 211 -2.61 16.59 -1.31
CA LYS A 211 -3.56 17.62 -1.74
C LYS A 211 -4.78 17.75 -0.82
N GLY A 212 -4.98 16.78 0.07
CA GLY A 212 -6.15 16.76 0.97
C GLY A 212 -7.44 16.24 0.34
N TRP A 213 -7.37 15.57 -0.81
CA TRP A 213 -8.53 15.01 -1.52
C TRP A 213 -8.84 13.60 -1.02
N MET A 214 -10.11 13.33 -0.72
CA MET A 214 -10.57 11.95 -0.49
C MET A 214 -11.18 11.37 -1.76
N ASP A 215 -12.21 12.01 -2.31
CA ASP A 215 -12.71 11.70 -3.63
C ASP A 215 -11.81 12.36 -4.69
N LEU A 216 -11.34 11.58 -5.62
CA LEU A 216 -10.48 12.05 -6.71
C LEU A 216 -11.28 12.57 -7.91
N ARG A 217 -12.63 12.57 -7.84
CA ARG A 217 -13.48 13.13 -8.87
C ARG A 217 -13.20 14.62 -9.06
N ASP A 218 -13.22 15.08 -10.31
CA ASP A 218 -12.94 16.48 -10.72
C ASP A 218 -11.51 16.95 -10.37
N HIS A 219 -10.58 15.96 -10.22
CA HIS A 219 -9.16 16.23 -10.01
C HIS A 219 -8.28 15.56 -11.08
N GLU A 220 -7.16 16.21 -11.37
CA GLU A 220 -6.06 15.66 -12.15
C GLU A 220 -5.07 14.99 -11.18
N VAL A 221 -4.84 13.70 -11.34
CA VAL A 221 -3.86 12.94 -10.58
C VAL A 221 -2.69 12.59 -11.48
N ARG A 222 -1.49 12.98 -11.07
CA ARG A 222 -0.24 12.64 -11.77
C ARG A 222 0.38 11.41 -11.16
N CYS A 223 0.52 10.38 -11.98
CA CYS A 223 1.30 9.20 -11.66
C CYS A 223 2.76 9.41 -12.02
N TRP A 224 3.46 10.10 -11.16
CA TRP A 224 4.89 10.36 -11.18
C TRP A 224 5.33 10.65 -9.76
N HIS A 225 6.41 10.05 -9.29
CA HIS A 225 6.92 10.36 -7.97
C HIS A 225 7.49 11.77 -7.99
N ASP A 226 7.03 12.62 -7.08
CA ASP A 226 7.40 14.02 -7.03
C ASP A 226 7.72 14.42 -5.58
N TYR A 227 9.02 14.37 -5.25
CA TYR A 227 9.51 14.78 -3.95
C TYR A 227 9.59 16.31 -3.84
N GLY A 228 8.98 16.85 -2.81
CA GLY A 228 9.17 18.24 -2.41
C GLY A 228 8.19 19.25 -3.00
N ALA A 229 7.15 18.83 -3.69
CA ALA A 229 6.19 19.77 -4.28
C ALA A 229 5.47 20.64 -3.23
N ILE A 230 5.11 20.13 -2.05
CA ILE A 230 4.41 20.88 -0.97
C ILE A 230 4.75 20.29 0.43
N GLY A 231 6.01 19.88 0.66
CA GLY A 231 6.38 19.22 1.91
C GLY A 231 5.80 17.80 1.98
N GLY A 232 6.54 16.86 1.44
CA GLY A 232 6.15 15.47 1.27
C GLY A 232 6.28 15.04 -0.18
N GLU A 233 5.98 13.80 -0.46
CA GLU A 233 6.04 13.22 -1.78
C GLU A 233 4.65 12.79 -2.26
N ASP A 234 4.31 13.18 -3.50
CA ASP A 234 3.21 12.56 -4.21
C ASP A 234 3.69 11.22 -4.77
N VAL A 235 3.17 10.11 -4.26
CA VAL A 235 3.51 8.75 -4.71
C VAL A 235 2.32 8.16 -5.42
N CYS A 236 2.48 7.78 -6.69
CA CYS A 236 1.42 7.13 -7.43
C CYS A 236 1.59 5.60 -7.50
N VAL A 237 0.52 4.92 -7.15
CA VAL A 237 0.28 3.51 -7.46
C VAL A 237 -0.91 3.47 -8.42
N PRO A 238 -0.74 3.11 -9.69
CA PRO A 238 -1.79 3.28 -10.71
C PRO A 238 -2.92 2.24 -10.59
N PHE A 239 -3.54 2.18 -9.42
CA PHE A 239 -4.72 1.40 -9.08
C PHE A 239 -5.78 2.31 -8.47
N MET A 240 -6.93 2.39 -9.14
CA MET A 240 -8.10 3.19 -8.77
C MET A 240 -9.28 2.28 -8.45
N ILE A 241 -10.04 2.63 -7.41
CA ILE A 241 -11.31 2.00 -7.06
C ILE A 241 -12.45 2.97 -7.38
N SER A 242 -13.49 2.46 -8.07
CA SER A 242 -14.72 3.19 -8.35
C SER A 242 -15.85 2.78 -7.41
N SER A 243 -16.65 3.76 -6.97
CA SER A 243 -17.90 3.53 -6.22
C SER A 243 -18.92 2.66 -6.95
N ARG A 244 -18.74 2.41 -8.24
CA ARG A 244 -19.57 1.51 -9.05
C ARG A 244 -19.27 0.03 -8.86
N GLY A 245 -18.22 -0.32 -8.09
CA GLY A 245 -17.85 -1.70 -7.77
C GLY A 245 -16.87 -2.30 -8.79
N TYR A 246 -15.91 -1.51 -9.21
CA TYR A 246 -14.76 -2.02 -9.95
C TYR A 246 -13.46 -1.35 -9.51
N GLY A 247 -12.37 -2.08 -9.70
CA GLY A 247 -11.01 -1.56 -9.67
C GLY A 247 -10.46 -1.45 -11.08
N LEU A 248 -9.73 -0.38 -11.38
CA LEU A 248 -8.99 -0.19 -12.62
C LEU A 248 -7.50 -0.11 -12.30
N VAL A 249 -6.71 -1.01 -12.89
CA VAL A 249 -5.24 -1.00 -12.77
C VAL A 249 -4.66 -0.59 -14.12
N TRP A 250 -3.99 0.55 -14.18
CA TRP A 250 -3.35 1.04 -15.39
C TRP A 250 -1.94 0.46 -15.52
N ASP A 251 -1.71 -0.31 -16.59
CA ASP A 251 -0.47 -1.08 -16.81
C ASP A 251 0.51 -0.28 -17.68
N ASN A 252 0.99 0.84 -17.15
CA ASN A 252 2.04 1.65 -17.78
C ASN A 252 2.90 2.33 -16.69
N PRO A 253 4.23 2.12 -16.67
CA PRO A 253 5.12 2.69 -15.66
C PRO A 253 5.64 4.09 -15.99
N SER A 254 5.35 4.64 -17.18
CA SER A 254 5.78 6.00 -17.54
C SER A 254 4.90 7.05 -16.84
N LYS A 255 5.32 8.30 -16.95
CA LYS A 255 4.54 9.43 -16.46
C LYS A 255 3.13 9.40 -17.04
N THR A 256 2.16 9.28 -16.14
CA THR A 256 0.74 9.12 -16.50
C THR A 256 -0.09 10.20 -15.82
N THR A 257 -1.08 10.73 -16.50
CA THR A 257 -2.09 11.63 -15.93
C THR A 257 -3.44 10.94 -15.98
N ALA A 258 -4.16 10.96 -14.87
CA ALA A 258 -5.55 10.56 -14.78
C ALA A 258 -6.42 11.80 -14.51
N ASP A 259 -7.12 12.27 -15.53
CA ASP A 259 -8.15 13.32 -15.43
C ASP A 259 -9.48 12.66 -15.09
N LEU A 260 -9.97 12.82 -13.87
CA LEU A 260 -11.12 12.08 -13.36
C LEU A 260 -12.38 12.97 -13.29
N GLY A 261 -13.47 12.56 -13.93
CA GLY A 261 -14.78 13.23 -13.84
C GLY A 261 -14.98 14.44 -14.76
N PHE A 262 -13.93 14.98 -15.35
CA PHE A 262 -14.03 16.21 -16.15
C PHE A 262 -14.97 16.07 -17.36
N ASN A 263 -15.99 16.88 -17.42
CA ASN A 263 -17.02 16.84 -18.48
C ASN A 263 -17.67 15.45 -18.65
N GLY A 264 -17.85 14.72 -17.56
CA GLY A 264 -18.42 13.36 -17.57
C GLY A 264 -17.48 12.30 -18.17
N ARG A 265 -16.18 12.52 -18.09
CA ARG A 265 -15.14 11.63 -18.64
C ARG A 265 -14.02 11.41 -17.66
N ASN A 266 -13.43 10.22 -17.74
CA ASN A 266 -12.13 9.92 -17.18
C ASN A 266 -11.17 9.72 -18.33
N THR A 267 -10.04 10.43 -18.35
CA THR A 267 -9.00 10.26 -19.35
C THR A 267 -7.71 9.85 -18.68
N TRP A 268 -7.20 8.69 -19.04
CA TRP A 268 -5.88 8.23 -18.65
C TRP A 268 -4.92 8.39 -19.80
N SER A 269 -3.84 9.11 -19.60
CA SER A 269 -2.83 9.37 -20.62
C SER A 269 -1.42 9.14 -20.07
N SER A 270 -0.60 8.37 -20.80
CA SER A 270 0.80 8.14 -20.48
C SER A 270 1.69 8.76 -21.55
N GLU A 271 2.78 9.41 -21.14
CA GLU A 271 3.69 10.10 -22.06
C GLU A 271 4.40 9.13 -23.00
N VAL A 272 4.71 7.92 -22.49
CA VAL A 272 5.43 6.89 -23.25
C VAL A 272 4.76 5.53 -23.08
N GLY A 273 4.53 4.84 -24.20
CA GLY A 273 3.99 3.47 -24.19
C GLY A 273 4.04 2.84 -25.59
N ASP A 274 3.90 1.55 -25.69
CA ASP A 274 3.74 0.77 -26.91
C ASP A 274 2.32 0.23 -27.08
N ARG A 275 1.48 0.47 -26.07
CA ARG A 275 0.09 0.00 -25.98
C ARG A 275 -0.69 0.78 -24.94
N VAL A 276 -2.00 0.82 -25.07
CA VAL A 276 -2.94 1.07 -23.98
C VAL A 276 -3.17 -0.28 -23.27
N SER A 277 -2.95 -0.38 -21.98
CA SER A 277 -3.16 -1.61 -21.23
C SER A 277 -3.71 -1.31 -19.84
N TYR A 278 -4.80 -2.00 -19.46
CA TYR A 278 -5.39 -1.87 -18.13
C TYR A 278 -6.13 -3.15 -17.74
N PHE A 279 -6.27 -3.35 -16.42
CA PHE A 279 -7.12 -4.39 -15.86
C PHE A 279 -8.40 -3.80 -15.28
N VAL A 280 -9.48 -4.54 -15.43
CA VAL A 280 -10.76 -4.29 -14.75
C VAL A 280 -11.01 -5.45 -13.78
N ILE A 281 -11.22 -5.12 -12.51
CA ILE A 281 -11.54 -6.06 -11.44
C ILE A 281 -12.95 -5.73 -10.94
N ALA A 282 -13.93 -6.57 -11.22
CA ALA A 282 -15.29 -6.38 -10.71
C ALA A 282 -15.43 -6.95 -9.28
N GLY A 283 -16.15 -6.25 -8.41
CA GLY A 283 -16.48 -6.70 -7.06
C GLY A 283 -17.84 -6.19 -6.60
N GLU A 284 -18.58 -6.99 -5.84
CA GLU A 284 -19.80 -6.56 -5.15
C GLU A 284 -19.44 -5.76 -3.89
N THR A 285 -18.28 -6.04 -3.34
CA THR A 285 -17.66 -5.33 -2.23
C THR A 285 -16.26 -4.87 -2.60
N THR A 286 -15.73 -3.90 -1.89
CA THR A 286 -14.33 -3.47 -2.06
C THR A 286 -13.35 -4.58 -1.68
N ASP A 287 -13.69 -5.43 -0.73
CA ASP A 287 -12.84 -6.58 -0.33
C ASP A 287 -12.66 -7.57 -1.49
N GLU A 288 -13.70 -7.84 -2.29
CA GLU A 288 -13.59 -8.67 -3.51
C GLU A 288 -12.69 -8.03 -4.58
N ILE A 289 -12.67 -6.69 -4.67
CA ILE A 289 -11.76 -5.97 -5.56
C ILE A 289 -10.31 -6.18 -5.08
N TYR A 290 -10.06 -6.12 -3.77
CA TYR A 290 -8.73 -6.38 -3.19
C TYR A 290 -8.29 -7.84 -3.36
N GLU A 291 -9.18 -8.80 -3.21
CA GLU A 291 -8.88 -10.21 -3.52
C GLU A 291 -8.43 -10.38 -4.98
N GLY A 292 -9.11 -9.70 -5.90
CA GLY A 292 -8.72 -9.66 -7.32
C GLY A 292 -7.37 -8.97 -7.54
N TYR A 293 -7.11 -7.84 -6.89
CA TYR A 293 -5.83 -7.14 -6.96
C TYR A 293 -4.69 -8.01 -6.39
N ARG A 294 -4.92 -8.64 -5.23
CA ARG A 294 -3.99 -9.59 -4.61
C ARG A 294 -3.67 -10.78 -5.54
N LEU A 295 -4.67 -11.31 -6.24
CA LEU A 295 -4.44 -12.37 -7.23
C LEU A 295 -3.51 -11.87 -8.34
N LEU A 296 -3.73 -10.67 -8.85
CA LEU A 296 -2.93 -10.10 -9.94
C LEU A 296 -1.49 -9.78 -9.51
N THR A 297 -1.31 -9.18 -8.32
CA THR A 297 -0.06 -8.51 -7.94
C THR A 297 0.71 -9.22 -6.82
N GLY A 298 0.13 -10.25 -6.22
CA GLY A 298 0.76 -11.04 -5.16
C GLY A 298 0.24 -10.73 -3.76
N VAL A 299 0.72 -11.52 -2.83
CA VAL A 299 0.24 -11.56 -1.44
C VAL A 299 0.87 -10.44 -0.62
N THR A 300 0.07 -9.79 0.23
CA THR A 300 0.58 -8.94 1.30
C THR A 300 1.16 -9.83 2.39
N HIS A 301 2.46 -9.72 2.68
CA HIS A 301 3.08 -10.50 3.77
C HIS A 301 2.85 -9.83 5.13
N MET A 302 2.71 -10.66 6.19
CA MET A 302 2.71 -10.13 7.54
C MET A 302 4.11 -9.63 7.91
N LEU A 303 4.16 -8.45 8.49
CA LEU A 303 5.39 -7.91 9.08
C LEU A 303 5.73 -8.65 10.40
N PRO A 304 6.97 -8.54 10.91
CA PRO A 304 7.28 -8.96 12.26
C PRO A 304 6.39 -8.20 13.27
N LYS A 305 5.99 -8.87 14.36
CA LYS A 305 5.06 -8.31 15.37
C LYS A 305 5.54 -6.96 15.92
N ALA A 306 6.86 -6.77 16.00
CA ALA A 306 7.47 -5.50 16.42
C ALA A 306 7.04 -4.28 15.61
N ALA A 307 6.75 -4.45 14.32
CA ALA A 307 6.30 -3.36 13.44
C ALA A 307 4.97 -2.74 13.88
N TYR A 308 4.11 -3.50 14.54
CA TYR A 308 2.77 -3.04 14.97
C TYR A 308 2.78 -2.38 16.35
N GLY A 309 3.91 -2.42 17.07
CA GLY A 309 4.14 -1.65 18.29
C GLY A 309 4.43 -0.18 17.96
N TYR A 310 5.37 0.40 18.69
CA TYR A 310 5.82 1.77 18.50
C TYR A 310 7.27 1.80 18.01
N ILE A 311 7.54 2.67 17.04
CA ILE A 311 8.84 2.91 16.44
C ILE A 311 9.31 4.30 16.84
N GLN A 312 10.39 4.38 17.64
CA GLN A 312 11.01 5.64 18.01
C GLN A 312 12.10 6.01 17.00
N SER A 313 12.00 7.19 16.44
CA SER A 313 12.96 7.73 15.49
C SER A 313 13.13 9.23 15.64
N LYS A 314 14.24 9.75 15.19
CA LYS A 314 14.48 11.16 14.83
C LYS A 314 15.64 11.25 13.82
N ALA A 315 15.73 12.32 13.11
CA ALA A 315 16.86 12.65 12.26
C ALA A 315 17.79 13.64 12.98
N ILE A 316 18.80 13.19 13.77
CA ILE A 316 19.32 11.83 13.92
C ILE A 316 19.62 11.55 15.41
N TYR A 317 19.83 10.28 15.79
CA TYR A 317 20.58 9.92 17.01
C TYR A 317 22.06 9.83 16.62
N PRO A 318 22.91 10.75 17.06
CA PRO A 318 24.27 10.84 16.54
C PRO A 318 25.20 9.73 17.02
N THR A 319 24.90 9.05 18.14
CA THR A 319 25.78 8.03 18.73
C THR A 319 25.00 6.83 19.24
N GLN A 320 25.70 5.69 19.37
CA GLN A 320 25.12 4.50 19.97
C GLN A 320 24.73 4.70 21.45
N GLU A 321 25.42 5.57 22.16
CA GLU A 321 25.12 5.91 23.56
C GLU A 321 23.73 6.53 23.67
N GLN A 322 23.40 7.53 22.81
CA GLN A 322 22.08 8.14 22.80
C GLN A 322 20.96 7.14 22.47
N ILE A 323 21.19 6.22 21.54
CA ILE A 323 20.23 5.15 21.21
C ILE A 323 19.95 4.30 22.46
N LEU A 324 21.01 3.90 23.17
CA LEU A 324 20.88 3.08 24.40
C LEU A 324 20.21 3.85 25.53
N ASP A 325 20.55 5.13 25.73
CA ASP A 325 19.96 5.96 26.78
C ASP A 325 18.47 6.17 26.56
N VAL A 326 18.05 6.44 25.35
CA VAL A 326 16.60 6.54 25.02
C VAL A 326 15.89 5.22 25.31
N ALA A 327 16.43 4.08 24.89
CA ALA A 327 15.81 2.79 25.15
C ALA A 327 15.73 2.46 26.66
N LYS A 328 16.77 2.80 27.43
CA LYS A 328 16.80 2.67 28.91
C LYS A 328 15.73 3.55 29.55
N GLU A 329 15.59 4.80 29.13
CA GLU A 329 14.59 5.71 29.68
C GLU A 329 13.16 5.22 29.42
N TYR A 330 12.88 4.65 28.23
CA TYR A 330 11.59 3.98 28.00
C TYR A 330 11.34 2.87 29.03
N ARG A 331 12.34 2.04 29.34
CA ARG A 331 12.20 0.95 30.33
C ARG A 331 12.09 1.48 31.77
N GLU A 332 12.86 2.50 32.13
CA GLU A 332 12.78 3.14 33.46
C GLU A 332 11.40 3.74 33.73
N LYS A 333 10.83 4.38 32.70
CA LYS A 333 9.47 4.93 32.71
C LYS A 333 8.37 3.85 32.55
N LYS A 334 8.73 2.58 32.33
CA LYS A 334 7.80 1.46 32.02
C LYS A 334 6.90 1.77 30.80
N LEU A 335 7.46 2.41 29.82
CA LEU A 335 6.79 2.75 28.57
C LEU A 335 7.12 1.73 27.48
N PRO A 336 6.14 1.38 26.65
CA PRO A 336 6.39 0.44 25.57
C PRO A 336 7.24 1.04 24.43
N LEU A 337 8.18 0.23 23.95
CA LEU A 337 9.01 0.51 22.77
C LEU A 337 9.36 -0.81 22.09
N SER A 338 9.14 -0.93 20.79
CA SER A 338 9.43 -2.14 20.02
C SER A 338 10.58 -2.00 19.05
N VAL A 339 10.76 -0.81 18.47
CA VAL A 339 11.80 -0.55 17.47
C VAL A 339 12.41 0.84 17.72
N ILE A 340 13.74 0.96 17.60
CA ILE A 340 14.44 2.23 17.56
C ILE A 340 15.24 2.36 16.27
N VAL A 341 15.34 3.56 15.72
CA VAL A 341 15.92 3.81 14.39
C VAL A 341 17.33 4.36 14.50
N VAL A 342 18.23 3.79 13.72
CA VAL A 342 19.54 4.36 13.38
C VAL A 342 19.43 4.96 11.98
N ASP A 343 19.25 6.27 11.92
CA ASP A 343 18.99 7.00 10.68
C ASP A 343 20.27 7.27 9.88
N PHE A 344 20.12 7.91 8.71
CA PHE A 344 21.24 8.24 7.80
C PHE A 344 22.36 9.04 8.49
N LEU A 345 23.44 9.33 7.80
CA LEU A 345 24.67 9.90 8.38
C LEU A 345 25.29 9.01 9.47
N ASN A 346 25.01 7.73 9.48
CA ASN A 346 25.57 6.75 10.42
C ASN A 346 26.99 6.26 10.02
N MET A 347 27.38 6.51 8.76
CA MET A 347 28.67 6.07 8.20
C MET A 347 29.70 7.20 8.14
N THR A 348 30.95 6.84 7.86
CA THR A 348 32.07 7.80 7.74
C THR A 348 31.90 8.74 6.54
N LYS A 349 31.38 8.17 5.43
CA LYS A 349 31.03 8.90 4.21
C LYS A 349 29.91 8.15 3.48
N GLN A 350 29.00 8.88 2.87
CA GLN A 350 27.88 8.27 2.15
C GLN A 350 28.37 7.31 1.06
N GLY A 351 27.98 6.04 1.15
CA GLY A 351 28.39 4.97 0.25
C GLY A 351 29.59 4.13 0.69
N GLU A 352 30.22 4.41 1.85
CA GLU A 352 31.26 3.52 2.41
C GLU A 352 30.67 2.21 2.96
N MET A 353 29.39 2.20 3.29
CA MET A 353 28.71 1.07 3.89
C MET A 353 29.43 0.51 5.13
N ASP A 354 29.81 1.42 6.00
CA ASP A 354 30.35 1.16 7.33
C ASP A 354 29.60 1.99 8.36
N LEU A 355 29.80 1.71 9.63
CA LEU A 355 29.38 2.63 10.69
C LEU A 355 30.61 3.41 11.17
N ASP A 356 30.47 4.71 11.40
CA ASP A 356 31.54 5.57 11.90
C ASP A 356 31.96 5.09 13.29
N PRO A 357 33.20 4.51 13.45
CA PRO A 357 33.61 3.91 14.71
C PRO A 357 33.77 4.92 15.85
N SER A 358 33.85 6.23 15.55
CA SER A 358 33.90 7.27 16.57
C SER A 358 32.56 7.50 17.27
N ARG A 359 31.48 7.17 16.57
CA ARG A 359 30.08 7.32 17.03
C ARG A 359 29.42 5.99 17.37
N TRP A 360 29.87 4.95 16.71
CA TRP A 360 29.34 3.57 16.82
C TRP A 360 30.50 2.60 17.14
N PRO A 361 31.16 2.72 18.33
CA PRO A 361 32.33 1.92 18.66
C PRO A 361 32.04 0.42 18.85
N ASP A 362 30.85 0.01 19.27
CA ASP A 362 30.41 -1.40 19.39
C ASP A 362 28.94 -1.58 18.97
N PRO A 363 28.60 -1.53 17.67
CA PRO A 363 27.23 -1.69 17.21
C PRO A 363 26.65 -3.07 17.56
N ALA A 364 27.46 -4.11 17.58
CA ALA A 364 27.04 -5.44 17.98
C ALA A 364 26.66 -5.51 19.48
N GLY A 365 27.43 -4.84 20.34
CA GLY A 365 27.12 -4.68 21.75
C GLY A 365 25.83 -3.90 21.97
N MET A 366 25.69 -2.77 21.24
CA MET A 366 24.47 -1.96 21.26
C MET A 366 23.23 -2.81 20.92
N ASN A 367 23.25 -3.54 19.83
CA ASN A 367 22.12 -4.38 19.42
C ASN A 367 21.82 -5.50 20.42
N ARG A 368 22.86 -6.13 21.00
CA ARG A 368 22.63 -7.13 22.08
C ARG A 368 21.95 -6.51 23.29
N GLU A 369 22.34 -5.30 23.71
CA GLU A 369 21.75 -4.60 24.84
C GLU A 369 20.30 -4.19 24.55
N LEU A 370 20.01 -3.68 23.35
CA LEU A 370 18.66 -3.35 22.89
C LEU A 370 17.76 -4.59 22.85
N HIS A 371 18.24 -5.69 22.28
CA HIS A 371 17.52 -6.96 22.24
C HIS A 371 17.23 -7.50 23.66
N ALA A 372 18.17 -7.37 24.59
CA ALA A 372 17.94 -7.74 25.99
C ALA A 372 16.83 -6.91 26.66
N MET A 373 16.63 -5.69 26.21
CA MET A 373 15.52 -4.82 26.58
C MET A 373 14.24 -5.08 25.77
N GLY A 374 14.23 -6.01 24.80
CA GLY A 374 13.11 -6.28 23.91
C GLY A 374 12.89 -5.19 22.86
N VAL A 375 13.93 -4.46 22.47
CA VAL A 375 13.90 -3.43 21.44
C VAL A 375 14.66 -3.91 20.20
N ASN A 376 14.03 -3.86 19.04
CA ASN A 376 14.66 -4.16 17.75
C ASN A 376 15.22 -2.87 17.13
N THR A 377 16.09 -3.03 16.14
CA THR A 377 16.70 -1.90 15.45
C THR A 377 16.30 -1.85 13.98
N LEU A 378 16.07 -0.64 13.48
CA LEU A 378 15.86 -0.33 12.06
C LEU A 378 16.98 0.58 11.59
N LEU A 379 17.75 0.13 10.58
CA LEU A 379 18.90 0.86 10.05
C LEU A 379 18.55 1.50 8.72
N SER A 380 18.77 2.81 8.60
CA SER A 380 18.64 3.54 7.34
C SER A 380 19.83 3.25 6.42
N VAL A 381 19.52 2.85 5.18
CA VAL A 381 20.49 2.52 4.15
C VAL A 381 20.08 3.20 2.85
N TRP A 382 20.88 4.13 2.38
CA TRP A 382 20.65 4.90 1.17
C TRP A 382 21.36 4.27 -0.03
N PRO A 383 20.77 4.27 -1.22
CA PRO A 383 21.39 3.72 -2.42
C PRO A 383 22.37 4.68 -3.11
N HIS A 384 22.95 5.61 -2.38
CA HIS A 384 23.82 6.65 -2.91
C HIS A 384 25.30 6.38 -2.64
N TYR A 385 26.16 6.74 -3.61
CA TYR A 385 27.58 6.51 -3.52
C TYR A 385 28.38 7.76 -3.91
N ALA A 386 28.89 8.47 -2.90
CA ALA A 386 29.72 9.65 -3.11
C ALA A 386 31.05 9.29 -3.81
N ARG A 387 31.50 10.17 -4.69
CA ARG A 387 32.79 9.98 -5.40
C ARG A 387 33.96 9.86 -4.41
N GLY A 388 34.84 8.90 -4.68
CA GLY A 388 36.02 8.63 -3.84
C GLY A 388 35.72 7.74 -2.62
N THR A 389 34.52 7.14 -2.52
CA THR A 389 34.28 6.01 -1.61
C THR A 389 34.85 4.72 -2.19
N GLN A 390 35.06 3.70 -1.33
CA GLN A 390 35.70 2.44 -1.71
C GLN A 390 34.98 1.70 -2.85
N PHE A 391 33.68 1.92 -3.05
CA PHE A 391 32.89 1.20 -4.05
C PHE A 391 32.61 2.00 -5.33
N TYR A 392 32.77 3.34 -5.30
CA TYR A 392 32.35 4.21 -6.40
C TYR A 392 32.94 3.81 -7.77
N ASP A 393 34.28 3.66 -7.86
CA ASP A 393 34.96 3.37 -9.14
C ASP A 393 34.52 2.00 -9.71
N MET A 394 34.32 1.03 -8.84
CA MET A 394 33.80 -0.29 -9.23
C MET A 394 32.37 -0.22 -9.74
N LEU A 395 31.49 0.52 -9.05
CA LEU A 395 30.09 0.70 -9.44
C LEU A 395 29.99 1.42 -10.79
N GLN A 396 30.76 2.50 -10.96
CA GLN A 396 30.82 3.22 -12.23
C GLN A 396 31.35 2.33 -13.37
N LYS A 397 32.44 1.62 -13.13
CA LYS A 397 33.05 0.73 -14.15
C LYS A 397 32.09 -0.37 -14.61
N ASN A 398 31.26 -0.88 -13.71
CA ASN A 398 30.29 -1.94 -14.03
C ASN A 398 28.98 -1.40 -14.63
N GLY A 399 28.78 -0.06 -14.69
CA GLY A 399 27.51 0.53 -15.13
C GLY A 399 26.37 0.24 -14.14
N TRP A 400 26.66 0.25 -12.83
CA TRP A 400 25.71 -0.08 -11.76
C TRP A 400 25.12 1.16 -11.09
N LEU A 401 25.53 2.33 -11.52
CA LEU A 401 24.94 3.62 -11.15
C LEU A 401 23.95 4.06 -12.22
N ILE A 402 22.87 4.73 -11.84
CA ILE A 402 22.00 5.40 -12.80
C ILE A 402 22.86 6.42 -13.58
N HIS A 403 22.71 6.45 -14.89
CA HIS A 403 23.64 7.20 -15.74
C HIS A 403 22.94 7.95 -16.88
N LYS A 404 23.57 8.99 -17.34
CA LYS A 404 23.21 9.73 -18.55
C LYS A 404 23.44 8.88 -19.82
N PRO A 405 22.86 9.25 -20.96
CA PRO A 405 23.04 8.51 -22.22
C PRO A 405 24.49 8.37 -22.68
N ASP A 406 25.38 9.24 -22.24
CA ASP A 406 26.82 9.15 -22.53
C ASP A 406 27.59 8.19 -21.62
N GLY A 407 26.91 7.51 -20.69
CA GLY A 407 27.47 6.58 -19.73
C GLY A 407 28.08 7.23 -18.48
N THR A 408 27.99 8.55 -18.33
CA THR A 408 28.41 9.21 -17.10
C THR A 408 27.35 9.03 -16.01
N PRO A 409 27.74 8.69 -14.75
CA PRO A 409 26.76 8.62 -13.67
C PRO A 409 26.01 9.93 -13.48
N ASP A 410 24.72 9.88 -13.21
CA ASP A 410 23.99 11.07 -12.78
C ASP A 410 24.50 11.52 -11.42
N PRO A 411 24.87 12.79 -11.23
CA PRO A 411 25.51 13.24 -9.98
C PRO A 411 24.55 13.24 -8.78
N GLY A 412 23.23 13.05 -8.98
CA GLY A 412 22.22 13.22 -7.96
C GLY A 412 21.98 14.67 -7.56
N TRP A 413 21.02 14.91 -6.69
CA TRP A 413 20.57 16.25 -6.30
C TRP A 413 21.59 17.03 -5.47
N THR A 414 22.43 16.35 -4.67
CA THR A 414 23.52 17.00 -3.88
C THR A 414 24.88 16.99 -4.56
N LYS A 415 24.97 16.48 -5.79
CA LYS A 415 26.17 16.38 -6.61
C LYS A 415 27.31 15.60 -5.93
N GLU A 416 28.10 16.20 -5.06
CA GLU A 416 29.33 15.58 -4.52
C GLU A 416 29.14 14.98 -3.12
N ALA A 417 28.20 15.48 -2.34
CA ALA A 417 28.07 15.10 -0.92
C ALA A 417 27.47 13.70 -0.75
N ILE A 418 26.44 13.37 -1.53
CA ILE A 418 25.70 12.10 -1.45
C ILE A 418 26.05 11.22 -2.65
N GLY A 419 26.13 11.79 -3.85
CA GLY A 419 26.54 11.11 -5.08
C GLY A 419 25.37 10.39 -5.80
N PRO A 420 25.69 9.71 -6.91
CA PRO A 420 24.70 9.02 -7.75
C PRO A 420 24.03 7.84 -7.05
N ASN A 421 22.79 7.56 -7.49
CA ASN A 421 22.03 6.39 -7.07
C ASN A 421 22.50 5.11 -7.75
N LEU A 422 22.37 3.99 -7.03
CA LEU A 422 22.44 2.67 -7.61
C LEU A 422 21.27 2.42 -8.58
N ASP A 423 21.55 1.78 -9.68
CA ASP A 423 20.52 1.20 -10.53
C ASP A 423 20.12 -0.20 -10.03
N THR A 424 19.20 -0.25 -9.09
CA THR A 424 18.70 -1.53 -8.54
C THR A 424 17.72 -2.26 -9.46
N THR A 425 17.38 -1.69 -10.62
CA THR A 425 16.69 -2.41 -11.69
C THR A 425 17.60 -3.40 -12.39
N ASN A 426 18.93 -3.27 -12.23
CA ASN A 426 19.91 -4.24 -12.63
C ASN A 426 20.02 -5.37 -11.57
N PRO A 427 19.74 -6.64 -11.91
CA PRO A 427 19.76 -7.74 -10.95
C PRO A 427 21.11 -7.97 -10.27
N GLU A 428 22.23 -7.68 -10.96
CA GLU A 428 23.58 -7.83 -10.37
C GLU A 428 23.84 -6.72 -9.34
N THR A 429 23.40 -5.50 -9.61
CA THR A 429 23.45 -4.39 -8.67
C THR A 429 22.59 -4.66 -7.43
N ALA A 430 21.35 -5.07 -7.64
CA ALA A 430 20.42 -5.42 -6.56
C ALA A 430 21.00 -6.52 -5.66
N LYS A 431 21.54 -7.59 -6.26
CA LYS A 431 22.20 -8.68 -5.54
C LYS A 431 23.42 -8.19 -4.75
N TRP A 432 24.29 -7.42 -5.39
CA TRP A 432 25.48 -6.86 -4.74
C TRP A 432 25.12 -5.97 -3.55
N PHE A 433 24.14 -5.10 -3.71
CA PHE A 433 23.71 -4.18 -2.65
C PHE A 433 23.16 -4.94 -1.45
N TRP A 434 22.26 -5.91 -1.69
CA TRP A 434 21.79 -6.79 -0.62
C TRP A 434 22.94 -7.52 0.10
N GLU A 435 23.87 -8.10 -0.65
CA GLU A 435 25.02 -8.82 -0.06
C GLU A 435 25.86 -7.87 0.82
N LYS A 436 26.04 -6.59 0.41
CA LYS A 436 26.71 -5.58 1.25
C LYS A 436 25.92 -5.26 2.52
N ILE A 437 24.63 -5.02 2.43
CA ILE A 437 23.76 -4.79 3.59
C ILE A 437 23.85 -5.99 4.56
N ARG A 438 23.69 -7.19 4.06
CA ARG A 438 23.77 -8.42 4.85
C ARG A 438 25.12 -8.58 5.56
N ASP A 439 26.22 -8.44 4.81
CA ASP A 439 27.56 -8.80 5.28
C ASP A 439 28.24 -7.67 6.07
N ARG A 440 27.79 -6.40 5.90
CA ARG A 440 28.34 -5.24 6.61
C ARG A 440 27.51 -4.85 7.84
N TYR A 441 26.20 -5.11 7.86
CA TYR A 441 25.32 -4.64 8.92
C TYR A 441 24.57 -5.77 9.62
N ILE A 442 23.87 -6.62 8.88
CA ILE A 442 22.98 -7.63 9.50
C ILE A 442 23.81 -8.70 10.22
N LYS A 443 24.73 -9.38 9.54
CA LYS A 443 25.50 -10.48 10.13
C LYS A 443 26.45 -10.04 11.24
N PRO A 444 27.29 -8.98 11.05
CA PRO A 444 28.25 -8.60 12.08
C PRO A 444 27.63 -7.90 13.27
N TYR A 445 26.56 -7.12 13.08
CA TYR A 445 26.05 -6.23 14.11
C TYR A 445 24.65 -6.62 14.62
N GLY A 446 23.90 -7.44 13.87
CA GLY A 446 22.58 -7.93 14.31
C GLY A 446 21.45 -6.92 14.11
N PHE A 447 21.55 -6.01 13.16
CA PHE A 447 20.41 -5.15 12.80
C PHE A 447 19.22 -5.97 12.31
N ASP A 448 18.02 -5.56 12.71
CA ASP A 448 16.79 -6.34 12.47
C ASP A 448 16.09 -5.94 11.19
N TYR A 449 15.90 -4.66 10.97
CA TYR A 449 15.07 -4.10 9.90
C TYR A 449 15.84 -3.03 9.13
N LEU A 450 15.33 -2.67 7.95
CA LEU A 450 15.98 -1.72 7.06
C LEU A 450 15.06 -0.56 6.72
N TRP A 451 15.60 0.63 6.70
CA TRP A 451 14.97 1.78 6.06
C TRP A 451 15.66 2.02 4.72
N LEU A 452 14.94 1.70 3.64
CA LEU A 452 15.39 1.93 2.27
C LEU A 452 14.86 3.30 1.84
N ASP A 453 15.55 4.34 2.25
CA ASP A 453 15.24 5.71 1.87
C ASP A 453 15.71 6.01 0.44
N GLU A 454 15.28 7.13 -0.14
CA GLU A 454 15.59 7.53 -1.52
C GLU A 454 15.17 6.46 -2.56
N THR A 455 13.99 5.88 -2.35
CA THR A 455 13.48 4.75 -3.14
C THR A 455 12.81 5.14 -4.45
N GLU A 456 12.63 6.41 -4.75
CA GLU A 456 11.99 6.88 -6.00
C GLU A 456 12.83 6.69 -7.29
N PRO A 457 14.16 6.81 -7.45
CA PRO A 457 15.23 7.51 -6.75
C PRO A 457 15.10 9.04 -6.86
N ASP A 458 15.69 9.78 -5.93
CA ASP A 458 15.59 11.24 -5.81
C ASP A 458 16.48 11.99 -6.83
N ILE A 459 16.17 11.83 -8.10
CA ILE A 459 16.82 12.47 -9.25
C ILE A 459 15.76 12.79 -10.31
N ASP A 460 16.07 13.66 -11.27
CA ASP A 460 15.25 13.81 -12.47
C ASP A 460 15.58 12.70 -13.48
N PRO A 461 14.78 11.64 -13.54
CA PRO A 461 15.11 10.45 -14.32
C PRO A 461 14.81 10.59 -15.80
N ALA A 462 14.17 11.67 -16.21
CA ALA A 462 13.64 11.78 -17.59
C ALA A 462 14.73 11.68 -18.66
N GLY A 463 15.94 12.15 -18.34
CA GLY A 463 17.10 12.05 -19.24
C GLY A 463 18.05 10.90 -18.92
N ASP A 464 17.72 10.02 -17.99
CA ASP A 464 18.60 8.97 -17.50
C ASP A 464 18.30 7.59 -18.06
N ILE A 465 19.26 6.69 -17.91
CA ILE A 465 19.19 5.31 -18.35
C ILE A 465 19.27 4.37 -17.15
N LEU A 466 18.29 3.50 -17.05
CA LEU A 466 18.23 2.35 -16.15
C LEU A 466 18.55 1.07 -16.93
N ALA A 467 18.93 0.00 -16.27
CA ALA A 467 19.19 -1.30 -16.90
C ALA A 467 17.97 -1.86 -17.65
N ILE A 468 16.77 -1.47 -17.26
CA ILE A 468 15.50 -1.88 -17.90
C ILE A 468 15.05 -0.92 -19.01
N GLY A 469 15.74 0.20 -19.25
CA GLY A 469 15.46 1.18 -20.30
C GLY A 469 15.53 2.63 -19.83
N SER A 470 14.96 3.55 -20.61
CA SER A 470 14.99 4.98 -20.29
C SER A 470 14.22 5.33 -19.01
N GLY A 471 14.72 6.30 -18.28
CA GLY A 471 14.11 6.76 -17.03
C GLY A 471 12.68 7.26 -17.23
N ILE A 472 12.42 8.03 -18.30
CA ILE A 472 11.07 8.53 -18.61
C ILE A 472 10.04 7.41 -18.78
N ARG A 473 10.48 6.22 -19.22
CA ARG A 473 9.63 5.05 -19.40
C ARG A 473 9.42 4.24 -18.11
N TYR A 474 10.45 4.14 -17.25
CA TYR A 474 10.49 3.14 -16.19
C TYR A 474 10.73 3.65 -14.76
N TYR A 475 10.86 4.95 -14.56
CA TYR A 475 11.13 5.53 -13.25
C TYR A 475 10.16 5.08 -12.16
N ASN A 476 8.85 5.15 -12.41
CA ASN A 476 7.84 4.81 -11.41
C ASN A 476 7.93 3.37 -10.90
N VAL A 477 8.60 2.47 -11.61
CA VAL A 477 8.74 1.06 -11.19
C VAL A 477 10.00 0.79 -10.38
N TYR A 478 10.93 1.74 -10.31
CA TYR A 478 12.17 1.60 -9.54
C TYR A 478 11.93 1.19 -8.07
N PRO A 479 10.96 1.78 -7.31
CA PRO A 479 10.68 1.38 -5.93
C PRO A 479 10.34 -0.10 -5.76
N LEU A 480 9.67 -0.70 -6.73
CA LEU A 480 9.35 -2.13 -6.71
C LEU A 480 10.62 -2.99 -6.74
N PHE A 481 11.60 -2.66 -7.59
CA PHE A 481 12.87 -3.35 -7.66
C PHE A 481 13.70 -3.12 -6.40
N HIS A 482 13.75 -1.88 -5.92
CA HIS A 482 14.54 -1.51 -4.77
C HIS A 482 14.04 -2.20 -3.48
N THR A 483 12.74 -2.25 -3.26
CA THR A 483 12.18 -2.96 -2.09
C THR A 483 12.25 -4.47 -2.23
N SER A 484 12.17 -5.02 -3.45
CA SER A 484 12.24 -6.47 -3.67
C SER A 484 13.61 -7.07 -3.35
N LEU A 485 14.71 -6.30 -3.54
CA LEU A 485 16.06 -6.81 -3.26
C LEU A 485 16.25 -7.23 -1.79
N ALA A 486 15.66 -6.48 -0.84
CA ALA A 486 15.72 -6.79 0.57
C ALA A 486 14.85 -8.01 0.91
N TYR A 487 13.63 -8.07 0.35
CA TYR A 487 12.73 -9.20 0.55
C TYR A 487 13.31 -10.50 -0.03
N GLU A 488 13.65 -10.52 -1.32
CA GLU A 488 14.18 -11.70 -2.01
C GLU A 488 15.53 -12.15 -1.42
N GLY A 489 16.40 -11.18 -1.13
CA GLY A 489 17.67 -11.42 -0.49
C GLY A 489 17.53 -12.05 0.89
N SER A 490 16.65 -11.53 1.72
CA SER A 490 16.39 -12.06 3.05
C SER A 490 15.76 -13.45 3.00
N ARG A 491 14.76 -13.68 2.15
CA ARG A 491 14.13 -14.99 1.95
C ARG A 491 15.12 -16.03 1.47
N ARG A 492 16.03 -15.67 0.56
CA ARG A 492 17.08 -16.56 0.07
C ARG A 492 18.09 -16.92 1.16
N ASP A 493 18.54 -15.95 1.96
CA ASP A 493 19.67 -16.11 2.87
C ASP A 493 19.27 -16.57 4.26
N PHE A 494 18.06 -16.25 4.72
CA PHE A 494 17.54 -16.61 6.05
C PHE A 494 16.29 -17.52 5.99
N GLY A 495 15.77 -17.80 4.79
CA GLY A 495 14.59 -18.66 4.60
C GLY A 495 13.36 -18.13 5.32
N ASP A 496 12.68 -19.02 6.02
CA ASP A 496 11.46 -18.71 6.76
C ASP A 496 11.71 -18.26 8.19
N SER A 497 12.97 -18.20 8.64
CA SER A 497 13.30 -17.94 10.05
C SER A 497 13.12 -16.50 10.49
N ARG A 498 12.94 -15.57 9.53
CA ARG A 498 12.91 -14.12 9.82
C ARG A 498 12.02 -13.39 8.81
N ARG A 499 10.97 -12.72 9.30
CA ARG A 499 10.15 -11.82 8.49
C ARG A 499 10.93 -10.57 8.10
N VAL A 500 10.70 -10.13 6.88
CA VAL A 500 11.22 -8.85 6.39
C VAL A 500 10.31 -7.73 6.87
N MET A 501 10.93 -6.64 7.28
CA MET A 501 10.35 -5.32 7.40
C MET A 501 11.31 -4.33 6.75
N THR A 502 10.84 -3.62 5.74
CA THR A 502 11.54 -2.46 5.20
C THR A 502 10.65 -1.23 5.32
N LEU A 503 11.24 -0.05 5.41
CA LEU A 503 10.56 1.24 5.33
C LEU A 503 11.01 1.92 4.04
N ALA A 504 10.09 2.42 3.23
CA ALA A 504 10.38 3.06 1.95
C ALA A 504 9.41 4.21 1.68
N ARG A 505 9.88 5.30 1.03
CA ARG A 505 9.01 6.46 0.80
C ARG A 505 8.25 6.41 -0.51
N ALA A 506 8.66 5.59 -1.48
CA ALA A 506 7.99 5.43 -2.76
C ALA A 506 7.53 3.98 -2.99
N ALA A 507 6.48 3.81 -3.79
CA ALA A 507 5.84 2.53 -4.05
C ALA A 507 5.41 2.37 -5.52
N TYR A 508 5.19 1.14 -5.93
CA TYR A 508 4.55 0.80 -7.21
C TYR A 508 3.64 -0.43 -7.05
N LEU A 509 2.84 -0.74 -8.07
CA LEU A 509 1.98 -1.93 -8.12
C LEU A 509 2.72 -3.19 -7.66
N GLY A 510 2.13 -3.93 -6.75
CA GLY A 510 2.71 -5.19 -6.26
C GLY A 510 3.75 -5.05 -5.14
N ALA A 511 4.07 -3.83 -4.68
CA ALA A 511 5.07 -3.62 -3.62
C ALA A 511 4.63 -4.21 -2.26
N GLN A 512 3.34 -4.47 -2.03
CA GLN A 512 2.84 -5.14 -0.82
C GLN A 512 3.47 -6.53 -0.57
N ARG A 513 4.00 -7.18 -1.62
CA ARG A 513 4.64 -8.49 -1.49
C ARG A 513 6.07 -8.44 -0.95
N ASN A 514 6.63 -7.25 -0.77
CA ASN A 514 8.03 -7.06 -0.38
C ASN A 514 8.20 -6.85 1.14
N GLY A 515 7.13 -6.97 1.96
CA GLY A 515 7.21 -6.75 3.40
C GLY A 515 7.61 -5.31 3.76
N THR A 516 7.07 -4.34 3.01
CA THR A 516 7.44 -2.93 3.09
C THR A 516 6.35 -2.11 3.77
N VAL A 517 6.76 -1.23 4.67
CA VAL A 517 6.01 -0.11 5.20
C VAL A 517 6.32 1.12 4.35
N PHE A 518 5.32 1.93 4.06
CA PHE A 518 5.49 3.19 3.34
C PHE A 518 5.11 4.35 4.25
N TRP A 519 5.74 5.52 4.06
CA TRP A 519 5.41 6.69 4.87
C TRP A 519 5.16 7.93 4.01
N SER A 520 4.62 8.96 4.65
CA SER A 520 4.22 10.23 4.02
C SER A 520 5.35 11.02 3.36
N SER A 521 6.61 10.55 3.44
CA SER A 521 7.81 11.32 3.12
C SER A 521 8.01 12.51 4.08
N ASP A 522 8.96 13.39 3.79
CA ASP A 522 9.38 14.51 4.63
C ASP A 522 8.35 15.65 4.61
N ILE A 523 7.32 15.52 5.40
CA ILE A 523 6.21 16.48 5.47
C ILE A 523 6.45 17.59 6.48
N PHE A 524 5.80 18.76 6.28
CA PHE A 524 5.89 19.87 7.22
C PHE A 524 5.07 19.62 8.49
N ALA A 525 5.61 20.03 9.64
CA ALA A 525 4.95 19.98 10.94
C ALA A 525 3.90 21.09 11.07
N THR A 526 2.77 20.99 10.37
CA THR A 526 1.67 21.96 10.38
C THR A 526 0.31 21.30 10.54
N TRP A 527 -0.66 22.06 11.04
CA TRP A 527 -2.06 21.63 11.12
C TRP A 527 -2.67 21.33 9.74
N ASP A 528 -2.31 22.12 8.72
CA ASP A 528 -2.74 21.88 7.34
C ASP A 528 -2.20 20.56 6.82
N MET A 529 -0.94 20.22 7.12
CA MET A 529 -0.36 18.95 6.72
C MET A 529 -0.97 17.75 7.47
N LEU A 530 -1.24 17.88 8.77
CA LEU A 530 -2.00 16.86 9.50
C LEU A 530 -3.34 16.57 8.81
N LYS A 531 -4.08 17.62 8.43
CA LYS A 531 -5.37 17.50 7.75
C LYS A 531 -5.24 16.82 6.38
N ARG A 532 -4.22 17.16 5.59
CA ARG A 532 -3.98 16.59 4.25
C ARG A 532 -3.46 15.15 4.31
N SER A 533 -2.70 14.81 5.33
CA SER A 533 -2.11 13.47 5.47
C SER A 533 -3.15 12.37 5.71
N ILE A 534 -4.31 12.70 6.29
CA ILE A 534 -5.36 11.70 6.53
C ILE A 534 -5.89 11.13 5.22
N PRO A 535 -6.46 11.93 4.28
CA PRO A 535 -6.94 11.41 3.01
C PRO A 535 -5.82 10.89 2.11
N ALA A 536 -4.58 11.42 2.22
CA ALA A 536 -3.42 10.87 1.51
C ALA A 536 -3.15 9.42 1.93
N GLY A 537 -3.14 9.13 3.23
CA GLY A 537 -2.98 7.76 3.74
C GLY A 537 -4.15 6.86 3.41
N LEU A 538 -5.39 7.37 3.42
CA LEU A 538 -6.58 6.62 3.03
C LEU A 538 -6.55 6.23 1.55
N ASN A 539 -6.17 7.14 0.66
CA ASN A 539 -5.99 6.85 -0.76
C ASN A 539 -4.80 5.93 -1.02
N PHE A 540 -3.71 6.08 -0.25
CA PHE A 540 -2.57 5.16 -0.35
C PHE A 540 -2.98 3.73 0.02
N THR A 541 -3.60 3.52 1.16
CA THR A 541 -4.06 2.19 1.59
C THR A 541 -5.13 1.63 0.65
N ALA A 542 -5.96 2.49 0.04
CA ALA A 542 -6.92 2.09 -0.99
C ALA A 542 -6.25 1.50 -2.23
N THR A 543 -4.95 1.67 -2.45
CA THR A 543 -4.22 0.99 -3.53
C THR A 543 -3.81 -0.46 -3.20
N GLY A 544 -4.26 -1.01 -2.07
CA GLY A 544 -3.93 -2.38 -1.65
C GLY A 544 -2.53 -2.52 -1.02
N LEU A 545 -1.95 -1.40 -0.57
CA LEU A 545 -0.70 -1.32 0.19
C LEU A 545 -1.05 -1.00 1.65
N PRO A 546 -1.31 -2.01 2.53
CA PRO A 546 -1.96 -1.76 3.81
C PRO A 546 -1.04 -1.20 4.90
N TYR A 547 0.27 -1.21 4.71
CA TYR A 547 1.24 -0.76 5.71
C TYR A 547 1.73 0.63 5.39
N TRP A 548 1.19 1.60 6.09
CA TRP A 548 1.48 3.01 5.90
C TRP A 548 1.56 3.74 7.25
N ASP A 549 2.38 4.77 7.32
CA ASP A 549 2.47 5.68 8.45
C ASP A 549 2.76 7.13 8.03
N THR A 550 2.80 8.02 9.00
CA THR A 550 3.32 9.37 8.83
C THR A 550 4.49 9.59 9.78
N ASP A 551 5.33 10.56 9.47
CA ASP A 551 6.17 11.19 10.46
C ASP A 551 5.26 11.92 11.44
N ILE A 552 5.06 11.34 12.64
CA ILE A 552 4.17 11.95 13.64
C ILE A 552 4.64 13.37 13.95
N ALA A 553 3.73 14.33 13.74
CA ALA A 553 3.91 15.76 13.83
C ALA A 553 4.88 16.38 12.80
N GLY A 554 5.09 15.67 11.68
CA GLY A 554 5.88 16.16 10.54
C GLY A 554 7.38 15.98 10.71
N PHE A 555 8.09 15.94 9.58
CA PHE A 555 9.55 15.90 9.53
C PHE A 555 10.15 17.30 9.71
N PHE A 556 9.84 18.22 8.79
CA PHE A 556 10.35 19.59 8.84
C PHE A 556 9.60 20.42 9.86
N SER A 557 10.33 21.08 10.72
CA SER A 557 9.75 21.98 11.70
C SER A 557 9.37 23.33 11.06
N PRO A 558 8.09 23.76 11.11
CA PRO A 558 7.63 24.94 10.38
C PRO A 558 8.01 26.26 11.04
N ALA A 559 8.40 26.20 12.30
CA ALA A 559 8.70 27.37 13.08
C ALA A 559 10.05 27.98 12.78
N VAL A 560 10.81 27.38 11.86
CA VAL A 560 12.15 27.83 11.49
C VAL A 560 12.09 28.40 10.08
N PRO A 561 12.44 29.68 9.86
CA PRO A 561 12.52 30.25 8.52
C PRO A 561 13.36 29.37 7.59
N ALA A 562 13.00 29.29 6.29
CA ALA A 562 13.67 28.43 5.31
C ALA A 562 15.19 28.68 5.22
N ASP A 563 15.62 29.90 5.49
CA ASP A 563 17.02 30.30 5.60
C ASP A 563 17.73 29.75 6.85
N TYR A 564 16.99 29.42 7.91
CA TYR A 564 17.54 28.76 9.10
C TYR A 564 17.98 27.33 8.80
N HIS A 565 17.19 26.57 8.05
CA HIS A 565 17.55 25.20 7.63
C HIS A 565 18.81 25.18 6.75
N ALA A 566 19.03 26.20 5.92
CA ALA A 566 20.23 26.33 5.11
C ALA A 566 21.48 26.71 5.93
N ALA A 567 21.27 27.44 7.04
CA ALA A 567 22.36 27.96 7.89
C ALA A 567 22.70 27.04 9.07
N HIS A 568 21.76 26.20 9.50
CA HIS A 568 21.83 25.43 10.74
C HIS A 568 21.50 23.96 10.52
N ARG A 569 22.20 23.27 9.58
CA ARG A 569 22.22 21.82 9.64
C ARG A 569 22.66 21.42 11.06
N PRO A 570 21.95 20.45 11.70
CA PRO A 570 22.34 20.04 13.03
C PRO A 570 23.81 19.69 13.03
N PRO A 571 24.56 20.15 14.02
CA PRO A 571 25.88 19.60 14.23
C PRO A 571 25.74 18.08 14.38
N ILE A 572 26.59 17.35 13.69
CA ILE A 572 26.63 15.87 13.77
C ILE A 572 26.90 15.40 15.21
N ASP A 573 27.34 16.29 16.09
CA ASP A 573 27.65 16.03 17.48
C ASP A 573 26.45 16.09 18.45
N GLY A 574 25.23 16.35 17.93
CA GLY A 574 24.03 16.43 18.77
C GLY A 574 23.95 17.66 19.67
N SER A 575 24.88 18.62 19.57
CA SER A 575 24.78 19.89 20.29
C SER A 575 23.74 20.78 19.62
N ASP A 576 22.84 21.36 20.43
CA ASP A 576 21.54 21.80 19.98
C ASP A 576 21.40 23.30 19.80
N ALA A 577 21.24 23.72 18.55
CA ALA A 577 20.59 25.01 18.25
C ALA A 577 19.03 24.85 18.17
N ARG A 578 18.47 23.63 18.38
CA ARG A 578 17.06 23.26 18.12
C ARG A 578 16.18 23.16 19.37
N ASP A 579 16.74 23.33 20.57
CA ASP A 579 15.98 23.41 21.83
C ASP A 579 14.88 24.50 21.84
N THR A 580 14.91 25.38 20.84
CA THR A 580 13.91 26.45 20.69
C THR A 580 12.59 25.96 20.08
N ILE A 581 12.52 24.79 19.44
CA ILE A 581 11.32 24.32 18.74
C ILE A 581 10.31 23.72 19.70
N ALA A 582 10.76 23.01 20.73
CA ALA A 582 9.87 22.53 21.80
C ALA A 582 9.19 23.68 22.59
N ASN A 583 9.65 24.92 22.41
CA ASN A 583 9.09 26.10 23.07
C ASN A 583 8.08 26.88 22.21
N TYR A 584 7.76 26.42 20.97
CA TYR A 584 6.62 27.00 20.26
C TYR A 584 5.33 26.55 20.94
N GLU A 585 4.51 27.50 21.35
CA GLU A 585 3.33 27.30 22.20
C GLU A 585 2.32 26.28 21.64
N ASP A 586 2.31 26.07 20.32
CA ASP A 586 1.36 25.20 19.60
C ASP A 586 1.89 23.83 19.24
N TYR A 587 3.21 23.64 19.21
CA TYR A 587 3.79 22.40 18.72
C TYR A 587 3.49 21.16 19.59
N PRO A 588 3.49 21.26 20.93
CA PRO A 588 3.09 20.14 21.78
C PRO A 588 1.64 19.69 21.52
N GLU A 589 0.70 20.59 21.22
CA GLU A 589 -0.67 20.23 20.87
C GLU A 589 -0.71 19.49 19.52
N LEU A 590 -0.02 20.00 18.50
CA LEU A 590 0.08 19.34 17.20
C LEU A 590 0.65 17.92 17.33
N PHE A 591 1.72 17.76 18.14
CA PHE A 591 2.32 16.44 18.38
C PHE A 591 1.34 15.50 19.06
N VAL A 592 0.63 15.95 20.10
CA VAL A 592 -0.38 15.15 20.81
C VAL A 592 -1.48 14.70 19.84
N ARG A 593 -2.08 15.61 19.07
CA ARG A 593 -3.17 15.27 18.13
C ARG A 593 -2.72 14.31 17.03
N TRP A 594 -1.50 14.48 16.54
CA TRP A 594 -0.94 13.58 15.54
C TRP A 594 -0.60 12.21 16.13
N PHE A 595 -0.09 12.17 17.36
CA PHE A 595 0.20 10.94 18.07
C PHE A 595 -1.06 10.14 18.42
N GLU A 596 -2.13 10.83 18.81
CA GLU A 596 -3.47 10.25 18.96
C GLU A 596 -3.92 9.54 17.68
N TRP A 597 -3.79 10.24 16.55
CA TRP A 597 -4.08 9.66 15.23
C TRP A 597 -3.12 8.52 14.89
N GLY A 598 -1.84 8.66 15.14
CA GLY A 598 -0.81 7.64 14.92
C GLY A 598 -1.11 6.31 15.61
N THR A 599 -1.80 6.35 16.76
CA THR A 599 -2.25 5.14 17.49
C THR A 599 -3.15 4.25 16.62
N PHE A 600 -3.90 4.83 15.69
CA PHE A 600 -4.82 4.16 14.77
C PHE A 600 -4.34 4.20 13.30
N GLN A 601 -3.04 4.38 13.08
CA GLN A 601 -2.41 4.10 11.78
C GLN A 601 -1.93 2.64 11.74
N PRO A 602 -1.76 2.07 10.54
CA PRO A 602 -1.23 0.71 10.40
C PRO A 602 0.09 0.52 11.14
N ILE A 603 1.02 1.46 10.97
CA ILE A 603 2.29 1.53 11.69
C ILE A 603 2.31 2.85 12.46
N MET A 604 2.96 2.85 13.64
CA MET A 604 3.05 4.02 14.50
C MET A 604 4.52 4.41 14.71
N ARG A 605 4.94 5.54 14.14
CA ARG A 605 6.34 6.00 14.18
C ARG A 605 6.42 7.50 14.44
N ALA A 606 7.15 7.90 15.48
CA ALA A 606 7.58 9.29 15.60
C ALA A 606 8.89 9.49 14.86
N HIS A 607 8.95 10.51 14.00
CA HIS A 607 10.17 10.89 13.29
C HIS A 607 10.17 12.41 13.01
N GLY A 608 11.34 12.99 12.75
CA GLY A 608 11.51 14.37 12.34
C GLY A 608 12.83 14.99 12.79
N GLU A 609 13.13 16.18 12.29
CA GLU A 609 14.38 16.94 12.56
C GLU A 609 14.48 17.54 13.96
N ARG A 610 13.60 17.20 14.89
CA ARG A 610 13.61 17.74 16.24
C ARG A 610 14.75 17.18 17.06
N ALA A 611 15.33 18.01 17.90
CA ALA A 611 16.40 17.59 18.82
C ALA A 611 15.94 16.50 19.78
N HIS A 612 14.75 16.66 20.32
CA HIS A 612 14.10 15.71 21.21
C HIS A 612 12.77 15.29 20.60
N ASN A 613 12.58 13.98 20.39
CA ASN A 613 11.39 13.43 19.75
C ASN A 613 10.76 12.26 20.55
N GLU A 614 11.15 12.14 21.80
CA GLU A 614 10.69 11.16 22.73
C GLU A 614 9.38 11.62 23.41
N VAL A 615 8.52 10.69 23.83
CA VAL A 615 7.19 11.00 24.39
C VAL A 615 7.21 11.93 25.62
N TRP A 616 8.33 11.98 26.34
CA TRP A 616 8.52 12.88 27.50
C TRP A 616 9.02 14.27 27.14
N SER A 617 9.32 14.54 25.88
CA SER A 617 10.00 15.78 25.46
C SER A 617 9.06 16.97 25.23
N TYR A 618 7.75 16.79 25.29
CA TYR A 618 6.74 17.79 24.93
C TYR A 618 6.06 18.48 26.13
N GLY A 619 6.64 18.33 27.31
CA GLY A 619 6.21 19.00 28.54
C GLY A 619 5.16 18.22 29.33
N LYS A 620 4.97 18.67 30.59
CA LYS A 620 4.20 17.97 31.62
C LYS A 620 2.72 17.75 31.29
N GLN A 621 2.14 18.52 30.38
CA GLN A 621 0.75 18.34 29.95
C GLN A 621 0.65 17.28 28.84
N ALA A 622 1.58 17.26 27.91
CA ALA A 622 1.58 16.33 26.78
C ALA A 622 2.03 14.92 27.19
N GLU A 623 3.08 14.81 28.04
CA GLU A 623 3.66 13.52 28.42
C GLU A 623 2.61 12.48 28.86
N PRO A 624 1.73 12.74 29.84
CA PRO A 624 0.74 11.74 30.28
C PRO A 624 -0.28 11.36 29.20
N ILE A 625 -0.56 12.28 28.25
CA ILE A 625 -1.44 11.98 27.12
C ILE A 625 -0.75 11.05 26.14
N LEU A 626 0.50 11.34 25.81
CA LEU A 626 1.31 10.51 24.92
C LEU A 626 1.51 9.11 25.50
N GLU A 627 1.79 9.01 26.81
CA GLU A 627 1.86 7.71 27.50
C GLU A 627 0.55 6.92 27.41
N LYS A 628 -0.61 7.59 27.61
CA LYS A 628 -1.94 6.97 27.50
C LYS A 628 -2.13 6.33 26.12
N TYR A 629 -1.85 7.08 25.04
CA TYR A 629 -2.05 6.60 23.68
C TYR A 629 -1.00 5.57 23.27
N LEU A 630 0.24 5.71 23.74
CA LEU A 630 1.27 4.70 23.57
C LEU A 630 0.88 3.36 24.20
N LYS A 631 0.37 3.36 25.44
CA LYS A 631 -0.14 2.16 26.13
C LYS A 631 -1.37 1.58 25.39
N LEU A 632 -2.29 2.45 24.92
CA LEU A 632 -3.45 2.01 24.13
C LEU A 632 -3.04 1.29 22.84
N ARG A 633 -1.99 1.77 22.15
CA ARG A 633 -1.44 1.08 20.97
C ARG A 633 -1.08 -0.36 21.25
N TYR A 634 -0.42 -0.62 22.41
CA TYR A 634 -0.04 -1.97 22.78
C TYR A 634 -1.22 -2.80 23.32
N GLN A 635 -2.18 -2.18 23.98
CA GLN A 635 -3.42 -2.88 24.36
C GLN A 635 -4.22 -3.33 23.12
N LEU A 636 -4.20 -2.54 22.04
CA LEU A 636 -4.83 -2.88 20.76
C LEU A 636 -4.00 -3.85 19.90
N LEU A 637 -2.79 -4.25 20.31
CA LEU A 637 -1.92 -5.09 19.50
C LEU A 637 -2.58 -6.41 19.06
N PRO A 638 -3.31 -7.17 19.91
CA PRO A 638 -4.00 -8.39 19.46
C PRO A 638 -5.04 -8.11 18.36
N TYR A 639 -5.75 -6.99 18.45
CA TYR A 639 -6.69 -6.55 17.44
C TYR A 639 -5.96 -6.19 16.14
N THR A 640 -4.97 -5.30 16.20
CA THR A 640 -4.20 -4.82 15.04
C THR A 640 -3.46 -5.96 14.33
N TYR A 641 -2.86 -6.87 15.09
CA TYR A 641 -2.14 -8.02 14.54
C TYR A 641 -3.07 -8.99 13.79
N SER A 642 -4.28 -9.19 14.32
CA SER A 642 -5.32 -9.98 13.65
C SER A 642 -5.81 -9.32 12.37
N LEU A 643 -5.90 -7.98 12.33
CA LEU A 643 -6.23 -7.24 11.10
C LEU A 643 -5.15 -7.40 10.03
N SER A 644 -3.88 -7.40 10.41
CA SER A 644 -2.78 -7.66 9.49
C SER A 644 -2.84 -9.08 8.90
N TYR A 645 -3.19 -10.08 9.71
CA TYR A 645 -3.44 -11.43 9.20
C TYR A 645 -4.61 -11.48 8.22
N ARG A 646 -5.69 -10.74 8.48
CA ARG A 646 -6.78 -10.58 7.50
C ARG A 646 -6.29 -9.96 6.19
N SER A 647 -5.44 -8.91 6.26
CA SER A 647 -4.84 -8.33 5.05
C SER A 647 -3.98 -9.33 4.28
N TYR A 648 -3.21 -10.18 4.97
CA TYR A 648 -2.51 -11.30 4.34
C TYR A 648 -3.47 -12.24 3.60
N GLN A 649 -4.62 -12.56 4.20
CA GLN A 649 -5.60 -13.48 3.60
C GLN A 649 -6.35 -12.89 2.41
N THR A 650 -6.75 -11.61 2.48
CA THR A 650 -7.68 -10.99 1.53
C THR A 650 -7.06 -9.92 0.63
N GLY A 651 -5.92 -9.32 1.04
CA GLY A 651 -5.34 -8.14 0.41
C GLY A 651 -6.00 -6.82 0.84
N ALA A 652 -7.13 -6.86 1.57
CA ALA A 652 -7.85 -5.67 2.00
C ALA A 652 -7.08 -4.91 3.10
N PRO A 653 -6.97 -3.57 3.02
CA PRO A 653 -6.37 -2.75 4.07
C PRO A 653 -7.27 -2.71 5.32
N TYR A 654 -6.68 -2.33 6.47
CA TYR A 654 -7.42 -2.16 7.72
C TYR A 654 -7.47 -0.71 8.23
N MET A 655 -6.74 0.22 7.63
CA MET A 655 -7.04 1.65 7.63
C MET A 655 -7.88 1.92 6.38
N ARG A 656 -9.19 2.15 6.55
CA ARG A 656 -10.20 2.04 5.49
C ARG A 656 -11.02 3.32 5.39
N ALA A 657 -11.05 3.93 4.22
CA ALA A 657 -11.96 5.03 3.95
C ALA A 657 -13.43 4.57 4.08
N LEU A 658 -14.30 5.45 4.51
CA LEU A 658 -15.69 5.09 4.88
C LEU A 658 -16.49 4.47 3.73
N PHE A 659 -16.25 4.86 2.49
CA PHE A 659 -16.93 4.28 1.31
C PHE A 659 -16.73 2.76 1.18
N MET A 660 -15.64 2.21 1.73
CA MET A 660 -15.34 0.78 1.65
C MET A 660 -16.29 -0.08 2.48
N ASP A 661 -16.74 0.46 3.61
CA ASP A 661 -17.57 -0.27 4.58
C ASP A 661 -19.04 0.19 4.56
N PHE A 662 -19.33 1.37 3.98
CA PHE A 662 -20.66 1.97 3.92
C PHE A 662 -21.04 2.42 2.50
N PRO A 663 -20.94 1.56 1.47
CA PRO A 663 -21.16 1.97 0.08
C PRO A 663 -22.61 2.40 -0.22
N ALA A 664 -23.56 2.08 0.65
CA ALA A 664 -24.96 2.48 0.53
C ALA A 664 -25.27 3.86 1.12
N ASP A 665 -24.31 4.48 1.83
CA ASP A 665 -24.46 5.79 2.43
C ASP A 665 -23.77 6.86 1.57
N PRO A 666 -24.49 7.69 0.81
CA PRO A 666 -23.90 8.65 -0.10
C PRO A 666 -23.11 9.78 0.62
N LYS A 667 -23.33 9.98 1.92
CA LYS A 667 -22.63 11.03 2.67
C LYS A 667 -21.16 10.70 2.94
N VAL A 668 -20.79 9.42 2.89
CA VAL A 668 -19.41 9.00 3.17
C VAL A 668 -18.47 9.12 1.98
N ALA A 669 -18.98 9.48 0.79
CA ALA A 669 -18.21 9.47 -0.44
C ALA A 669 -16.98 10.39 -0.38
N ASP A 670 -17.08 11.54 0.29
CA ASP A 670 -16.01 12.55 0.35
C ASP A 670 -15.78 13.07 1.78
N ILE A 671 -15.68 12.15 2.75
CA ILE A 671 -15.25 12.50 4.11
C ILE A 671 -13.74 12.25 4.22
N PRO A 672 -12.91 13.30 4.31
CA PRO A 672 -11.47 13.16 4.22
C PRO A 672 -10.78 12.82 5.56
N ASP A 673 -11.47 13.04 6.68
CA ASP A 673 -10.89 13.05 8.02
C ASP A 673 -11.60 12.15 9.03
N GLU A 674 -12.32 11.15 8.52
CA GLU A 674 -12.90 10.05 9.28
C GLU A 674 -12.70 8.73 8.53
N TYR A 675 -12.38 7.66 9.26
CA TYR A 675 -12.13 6.36 8.62
C TYR A 675 -12.36 5.20 9.59
N MET A 676 -12.48 3.98 9.04
CA MET A 676 -12.53 2.75 9.82
C MET A 676 -11.12 2.21 10.07
N TYR A 677 -10.79 1.89 11.32
CA TYR A 677 -9.66 1.09 11.70
C TYR A 677 -10.11 -0.34 12.00
N GLY A 678 -9.97 -1.21 11.00
CA GLY A 678 -10.61 -2.51 10.97
C GLY A 678 -12.14 -2.40 10.97
N PRO A 679 -12.86 -3.48 11.31
CA PRO A 679 -14.32 -3.50 11.28
C PRO A 679 -14.99 -2.75 12.44
N ALA A 680 -14.23 -2.44 13.51
CA ALA A 680 -14.81 -1.97 14.76
C ALA A 680 -14.74 -0.45 14.95
N PHE A 681 -13.61 0.19 14.70
CA PHE A 681 -13.38 1.56 15.12
C PHE A 681 -13.62 2.57 14.00
N LEU A 682 -14.45 3.58 14.26
CA LEU A 682 -14.51 4.84 13.51
C LEU A 682 -13.60 5.84 14.21
N VAL A 683 -12.59 6.32 13.51
CA VAL A 683 -11.56 7.24 14.00
C VAL A 683 -11.80 8.61 13.37
N ALA A 684 -11.92 9.65 14.18
CA ALA A 684 -12.16 11.03 13.73
C ALA A 684 -11.11 11.99 14.33
N PRO A 685 -9.90 12.10 13.74
CA PRO A 685 -8.82 12.93 14.28
C PRO A 685 -9.21 14.40 14.40
N VAL A 686 -8.62 15.08 15.39
CA VAL A 686 -8.77 16.54 15.56
C VAL A 686 -7.69 17.22 14.74
N THR A 687 -8.07 17.99 13.75
CA THR A 687 -7.18 18.63 12.76
C THR A 687 -7.11 20.14 12.87
N GLU A 688 -7.72 20.72 13.89
CA GLU A 688 -7.76 22.17 14.10
C GLU A 688 -7.12 22.52 15.45
N GLN A 689 -6.20 23.48 15.44
CA GLN A 689 -5.51 23.97 16.64
C GLN A 689 -6.50 24.53 17.68
N GLY A 690 -6.31 24.19 18.94
CA GLY A 690 -7.13 24.67 20.06
C GLY A 690 -8.56 24.13 20.06
N ALA A 691 -8.89 23.20 19.19
CA ALA A 691 -10.23 22.63 19.13
C ALA A 691 -10.53 21.78 20.37
N THR A 692 -11.65 22.07 21.01
CA THR A 692 -12.19 21.32 22.15
C THR A 692 -13.46 20.54 21.80
N LYS A 693 -13.88 20.64 20.54
CA LYS A 693 -15.03 19.95 19.97
C LYS A 693 -14.72 19.51 18.55
N ARG A 694 -15.32 18.40 18.12
CA ARG A 694 -15.23 17.86 16.77
C ARG A 694 -16.62 17.52 16.25
N THR A 695 -16.91 17.92 15.01
CA THR A 695 -18.09 17.47 14.28
C THR A 695 -17.75 16.15 13.61
N VAL A 696 -18.54 15.09 13.85
CA VAL A 696 -18.32 13.75 13.34
C VAL A 696 -19.60 13.27 12.66
N TYR A 697 -19.46 12.67 11.50
CA TYR A 697 -20.53 11.92 10.85
C TYR A 697 -20.47 10.45 11.25
N LEU A 698 -21.55 9.94 11.84
CA LEU A 698 -21.67 8.51 12.14
C LEU A 698 -22.31 7.81 10.93
N PRO A 699 -21.61 6.97 10.16
CA PRO A 699 -22.16 6.31 8.98
C PRO A 699 -23.46 5.56 9.26
N ALA A 700 -24.40 5.62 8.30
CA ALA A 700 -25.71 4.99 8.41
C ALA A 700 -25.62 3.44 8.30
N GLY A 701 -26.68 2.76 8.74
CA GLY A 701 -26.81 1.30 8.64
C GLY A 701 -26.40 0.53 9.88
N CYS A 702 -25.87 1.20 10.90
CA CYS A 702 -25.57 0.61 12.22
C CYS A 702 -25.63 1.67 13.31
N ASP A 703 -25.71 1.23 14.55
CA ASP A 703 -25.47 2.10 15.71
C ASP A 703 -24.00 2.12 16.08
N TRP A 704 -23.61 3.12 16.87
CA TRP A 704 -22.25 3.39 17.29
C TRP A 704 -22.17 3.54 18.80
N TYR A 705 -21.02 3.27 19.39
CA TYR A 705 -20.70 3.55 20.78
C TYR A 705 -19.55 4.52 20.87
N ASN A 706 -19.70 5.61 21.59
CA ASN A 706 -18.55 6.43 21.96
C ASN A 706 -17.60 5.58 22.80
N TYR A 707 -16.36 5.38 22.37
CA TYR A 707 -15.39 4.50 23.02
C TYR A 707 -15.07 4.91 24.46
N TRP A 708 -15.07 6.23 24.72
CA TRP A 708 -14.68 6.77 26.02
C TRP A 708 -15.82 6.79 27.05
N THR A 709 -17.04 7.01 26.60
CA THR A 709 -18.21 7.19 27.51
C THR A 709 -19.13 5.97 27.51
N ASN A 710 -18.97 5.05 26.54
CA ASN A 710 -19.88 3.93 26.30
C ASN A 710 -21.31 4.35 25.91
N GLU A 711 -21.53 5.60 25.55
CA GLU A 711 -22.82 6.11 25.07
C GLU A 711 -23.13 5.52 23.70
N ARG A 712 -24.35 4.99 23.55
CA ARG A 712 -24.87 4.48 22.27
C ARG A 712 -25.49 5.59 21.46
N LEU A 713 -25.11 5.69 20.19
CA LEU A 713 -25.48 6.74 19.25
C LEU A 713 -26.05 6.10 17.97
N HIS A 714 -26.96 6.80 17.29
CA HIS A 714 -27.54 6.31 16.03
C HIS A 714 -26.66 6.68 14.85
N GLY A 715 -26.55 5.75 13.88
CA GLY A 715 -25.91 6.04 12.59
C GLY A 715 -26.78 6.89 11.68
N GLY A 716 -26.15 7.52 10.66
CA GLY A 716 -26.78 8.45 9.72
C GLY A 716 -26.84 9.89 10.23
N GLU A 717 -26.31 10.17 11.42
CA GLU A 717 -26.34 11.48 12.08
C GLU A 717 -24.97 12.16 12.08
N THR A 718 -24.98 13.49 11.99
CA THR A 718 -23.82 14.33 12.27
C THR A 718 -23.93 14.87 13.69
N ILE A 719 -22.93 14.59 14.50
CA ILE A 719 -22.89 14.96 15.91
C ILE A 719 -21.72 15.89 16.22
N VAL A 720 -21.83 16.61 17.33
CA VAL A 720 -20.70 17.40 17.87
C VAL A 720 -20.31 16.79 19.19
N VAL A 721 -19.06 16.33 19.29
CA VAL A 721 -18.52 15.69 20.48
C VAL A 721 -17.44 16.53 21.14
N ASN A 722 -17.23 16.34 22.43
CA ASN A 722 -16.09 16.92 23.12
C ASN A 722 -14.80 16.26 22.61
N ALA A 723 -13.78 17.07 22.40
CA ALA A 723 -12.47 16.68 21.94
C ALA A 723 -11.41 17.40 22.79
N ALA A 724 -11.42 17.16 24.11
CA ALA A 724 -10.36 17.64 24.98
C ALA A 724 -9.00 17.16 24.47
N ILE A 725 -7.92 17.84 24.81
CA ILE A 725 -6.58 17.57 24.28
C ILE A 725 -6.13 16.11 24.50
N ASP A 726 -6.68 15.41 25.46
CA ASP A 726 -6.41 14.00 25.80
C ASP A 726 -7.43 13.02 25.20
N THR A 727 -8.31 13.49 24.30
CA THR A 727 -9.45 12.71 23.81
C THR A 727 -9.55 12.77 22.28
N LEU A 728 -9.09 11.73 21.61
CA LEU A 728 -9.38 11.46 20.20
C LEU A 728 -10.85 11.03 20.09
N PRO A 729 -11.73 11.72 19.33
CA PRO A 729 -13.05 11.20 19.01
C PRO A 729 -12.97 9.82 18.34
N LEU A 730 -13.47 8.81 19.03
CA LEU A 730 -13.37 7.41 18.68
C LEU A 730 -14.70 6.72 18.96
N PHE A 731 -15.22 6.01 17.98
CA PHE A 731 -16.48 5.29 18.10
C PHE A 731 -16.31 3.83 17.72
N VAL A 732 -17.14 2.98 18.28
CA VAL A 732 -17.12 1.55 17.98
C VAL A 732 -18.48 1.13 17.42
N ARG A 733 -18.44 0.42 16.29
CA ARG A 733 -19.62 -0.09 15.59
C ARG A 733 -20.34 -1.11 16.46
N ALA A 734 -21.68 -1.03 16.56
CA ALA A 734 -22.49 -2.05 17.23
C ALA A 734 -22.29 -3.43 16.57
N GLY A 735 -22.22 -4.48 17.37
CA GLY A 735 -21.85 -5.84 16.97
C GLY A 735 -20.35 -6.13 17.02
N SER A 736 -19.51 -5.13 17.28
CA SER A 736 -18.07 -5.33 17.32
C SER A 736 -17.60 -6.12 18.54
N ILE A 737 -16.54 -6.90 18.33
CA ILE A 737 -15.80 -7.63 19.35
C ILE A 737 -14.36 -7.15 19.31
N VAL A 738 -13.88 -6.55 20.39
CA VAL A 738 -12.54 -5.95 20.46
C VAL A 738 -11.73 -6.65 21.55
N PRO A 739 -10.75 -7.50 21.19
CA PRO A 739 -9.81 -8.05 22.15
C PRO A 739 -8.76 -6.99 22.52
N LEU A 740 -8.50 -6.83 23.81
CA LEU A 740 -7.47 -5.96 24.37
C LEU A 740 -6.42 -6.79 25.10
N GLY A 741 -5.15 -6.52 24.79
CA GLY A 741 -4.01 -7.15 25.43
C GLY A 741 -3.70 -6.59 26.81
N SER A 742 -2.97 -7.36 27.61
CA SER A 742 -2.35 -6.89 28.85
C SER A 742 -1.28 -5.82 28.56
N GLU A 743 -0.97 -5.01 29.56
CA GLU A 743 0.15 -4.06 29.46
C GLU A 743 1.46 -4.83 29.28
N VAL A 744 2.23 -4.42 28.30
CA VAL A 744 3.57 -4.93 27.99
C VAL A 744 4.48 -3.77 27.60
N GLU A 745 5.76 -3.89 27.86
CA GLU A 745 6.76 -2.87 27.48
C GLU A 745 7.39 -3.15 26.11
N SER A 746 7.14 -4.34 25.56
CA SER A 746 7.68 -4.77 24.27
C SER A 746 6.78 -5.82 23.62
N THR A 747 6.74 -5.83 22.30
CA THR A 747 6.07 -6.88 21.50
C THR A 747 6.75 -8.26 21.60
N GLN A 748 7.96 -8.33 22.17
CA GLN A 748 8.64 -9.60 22.44
C GLN A 748 8.16 -10.25 23.74
N GLN A 749 7.48 -9.50 24.61
CA GLN A 749 6.87 -10.07 25.81
C GLN A 749 5.61 -10.84 25.45
N THR A 750 5.37 -11.95 26.14
CA THR A 750 4.11 -12.68 26.00
C THR A 750 2.96 -11.81 26.48
N GLN A 751 2.10 -11.44 25.55
CA GLN A 751 0.93 -10.63 25.86
C GLN A 751 -0.30 -11.52 26.02
N MET A 752 -0.93 -11.44 27.17
CA MET A 752 -2.21 -12.10 27.43
C MET A 752 -3.36 -11.25 26.90
N ILE A 753 -4.46 -11.87 26.50
CA ILE A 753 -5.72 -11.14 26.28
C ILE A 753 -6.28 -10.79 27.66
N ALA A 754 -6.24 -9.50 28.00
CA ALA A 754 -6.73 -9.01 29.30
C ALA A 754 -8.27 -8.93 29.32
N SER A 755 -8.86 -8.44 28.21
CA SER A 755 -10.31 -8.34 28.10
C SER A 755 -10.79 -8.47 26.66
N ILE A 756 -12.05 -8.88 26.52
CA ILE A 756 -12.79 -8.90 25.24
C ILE A 756 -14.01 -7.99 25.43
N HIS A 757 -14.00 -6.85 24.72
CA HIS A 757 -15.09 -5.90 24.75
C HIS A 757 -16.11 -6.23 23.67
N VAL A 758 -17.36 -6.40 24.03
CA VAL A 758 -18.48 -6.61 23.13
C VAL A 758 -19.39 -5.40 23.11
N TYR A 759 -19.69 -4.89 21.93
CA TYR A 759 -20.55 -3.73 21.72
C TYR A 759 -21.88 -4.20 21.14
N PRO A 760 -22.95 -4.39 21.98
CA PRO A 760 -24.23 -4.99 21.54
C PRO A 760 -24.97 -4.15 20.49
N GLY A 761 -26.01 -4.73 19.89
CA GLY A 761 -26.92 -4.05 18.96
C GLY A 761 -26.97 -4.69 17.58
N SER A 762 -26.06 -5.60 17.27
CA SER A 762 -26.16 -6.53 16.14
C SER A 762 -25.27 -7.74 16.40
N ASN A 763 -25.48 -8.81 15.61
CA ASN A 763 -24.60 -9.96 15.60
C ASN A 763 -23.21 -9.54 15.06
N GLY A 764 -22.16 -10.19 15.56
CA GLY A 764 -20.81 -9.88 15.14
C GLY A 764 -19.85 -11.04 15.26
N SER A 765 -18.71 -10.93 14.60
CA SER A 765 -17.62 -11.89 14.75
C SER A 765 -16.27 -11.22 14.59
N PHE A 766 -15.24 -11.78 15.22
CA PHE A 766 -13.85 -11.37 15.08
C PHE A 766 -12.95 -12.59 15.10
N SER A 767 -12.00 -12.68 14.14
CA SER A 767 -11.00 -13.74 14.11
C SER A 767 -9.72 -13.23 14.76
N LEU A 768 -9.49 -13.67 15.98
CA LEU A 768 -8.27 -13.39 16.72
C LEU A 768 -7.16 -14.32 16.22
N TYR A 769 -6.06 -13.73 15.78
CA TYR A 769 -4.89 -14.43 15.25
C TYR A 769 -3.67 -14.17 16.14
N ASP A 770 -2.88 -15.22 16.38
CA ASP A 770 -1.57 -15.11 17.04
C ASP A 770 -0.61 -16.18 16.54
N ASP A 771 0.69 -15.84 16.48
CA ASP A 771 1.80 -16.72 16.11
C ASP A 771 3.10 -16.29 16.81
N ASP A 772 4.25 -16.78 16.35
CA ASP A 772 5.55 -16.43 16.93
C ASP A 772 5.99 -14.96 16.68
N GLY A 773 5.30 -14.25 15.79
CA GLY A 773 5.57 -12.85 15.46
C GLY A 773 6.85 -12.58 14.66
N THR A 774 7.63 -13.59 14.35
CA THR A 774 8.99 -13.43 13.78
C THR A 774 9.24 -14.25 12.53
N THR A 775 8.70 -15.45 12.43
CA THR A 775 8.95 -16.38 11.32
C THR A 775 7.83 -16.36 10.28
N TYR A 776 8.09 -16.95 9.12
CA TYR A 776 7.08 -17.16 8.07
C TYR A 776 6.25 -18.45 8.29
N ALA A 777 6.19 -18.96 9.51
CA ALA A 777 5.40 -20.16 9.84
C ALA A 777 3.91 -19.99 9.48
N TYR A 778 3.39 -18.76 9.53
CA TYR A 778 1.99 -18.44 9.17
C TYR A 778 1.66 -18.79 7.70
N GLU A 779 2.61 -18.73 6.78
CA GLU A 779 2.41 -19.12 5.38
C GLU A 779 2.13 -20.61 5.22
N LYS A 780 2.50 -21.41 6.22
CA LYS A 780 2.34 -22.87 6.28
C LYS A 780 1.28 -23.32 7.30
N GLY A 781 0.42 -22.38 7.71
CA GLY A 781 -0.63 -22.64 8.71
C GLY A 781 -0.12 -22.67 10.15
N GLY A 782 1.07 -22.13 10.40
CA GLY A 782 1.57 -21.88 11.76
C GLY A 782 0.81 -20.73 12.41
N GLY A 783 0.66 -20.80 13.74
CA GLY A 783 -0.14 -19.88 14.51
C GLY A 783 -1.54 -20.41 14.82
N SER A 784 -2.31 -19.61 15.55
CA SER A 784 -3.66 -19.95 15.99
C SER A 784 -4.67 -18.92 15.51
N VAL A 785 -5.85 -19.39 15.09
CA VAL A 785 -7.01 -18.56 14.80
C VAL A 785 -8.12 -18.94 15.74
N THR A 786 -8.60 -18.00 16.55
CA THR A 786 -9.79 -18.18 17.39
C THR A 786 -10.89 -17.26 16.87
N LYS A 787 -11.95 -17.80 16.33
CA LYS A 787 -13.13 -17.06 15.90
C LYS A 787 -14.02 -16.78 17.08
N LEU A 788 -14.16 -15.51 17.43
CA LEU A 788 -15.13 -15.01 18.40
C LEU A 788 -16.43 -14.67 17.68
N THR A 789 -17.57 -15.03 18.23
CA THR A 789 -18.90 -14.77 17.65
C THR A 789 -19.84 -14.27 18.72
N TRP A 790 -20.50 -13.12 18.48
CA TRP A 790 -21.53 -12.55 19.32
C TRP A 790 -22.90 -12.75 18.67
N ASP A 791 -23.79 -13.38 19.41
CA ASP A 791 -25.23 -13.45 19.08
C ASP A 791 -25.98 -12.44 19.95
N ASP A 792 -26.44 -11.35 19.32
CA ASP A 792 -27.07 -10.23 20.03
C ASP A 792 -28.46 -10.60 20.58
N ALA A 793 -29.18 -11.51 19.93
CA ALA A 793 -30.51 -11.93 20.36
C ALA A 793 -30.48 -12.80 21.62
N THR A 794 -29.51 -13.71 21.67
CA THR A 794 -29.30 -14.62 22.84
C THR A 794 -28.35 -14.03 23.87
N ARG A 795 -27.65 -12.92 23.55
CA ARG A 795 -26.63 -12.29 24.38
C ARG A 795 -25.48 -13.24 24.72
N GLN A 796 -25.04 -14.01 23.76
CA GLN A 796 -24.01 -15.00 23.95
C GLN A 796 -22.77 -14.67 23.14
N LEU A 797 -21.60 -14.70 23.80
CA LEU A 797 -20.31 -14.73 23.15
C LEU A 797 -19.81 -16.18 23.12
N SER A 798 -19.46 -16.65 21.95
CA SER A 798 -18.88 -17.98 21.74
C SER A 798 -17.53 -17.87 21.03
N HIS A 799 -16.72 -18.90 21.14
CA HIS A 799 -15.50 -19.02 20.36
C HIS A 799 -15.35 -20.40 19.73
N GLU A 800 -14.67 -20.43 18.60
CA GLU A 800 -14.33 -21.62 17.84
C GLU A 800 -12.87 -21.54 17.38
N GLY A 801 -12.13 -22.65 17.45
CA GLY A 801 -10.73 -22.73 17.00
C GLY A 801 -9.81 -23.36 18.02
N ALA A 802 -8.58 -23.61 17.65
CA ALA A 802 -7.62 -24.46 18.37
C ALA A 802 -7.20 -23.87 19.73
N PRO A 803 -7.27 -24.66 20.80
CA PRO A 803 -6.95 -24.19 22.13
C PRO A 803 -5.69 -24.86 22.64
N ALA A 804 -4.53 -24.66 22.15
CA ALA A 804 -3.37 -25.31 22.82
C ALA A 804 -2.69 -24.44 23.87
N ALA A 805 -2.88 -23.16 23.83
CA ALA A 805 -2.44 -22.19 24.83
C ALA A 805 -3.32 -20.96 24.69
N SER A 806 -4.64 -21.12 24.82
CA SER A 806 -5.57 -20.01 24.57
C SER A 806 -5.25 -18.89 25.55
N PRO A 807 -4.80 -17.73 25.09
CA PRO A 807 -4.67 -16.56 25.95
C PRO A 807 -6.03 -16.08 26.50
N LEU A 808 -7.13 -16.75 26.12
CA LEU A 808 -8.49 -16.42 26.53
C LEU A 808 -8.90 -16.97 27.91
N ASP A 809 -8.19 -17.98 28.45
CA ASP A 809 -8.58 -18.65 29.70
C ASP A 809 -8.68 -17.69 30.90
N LYS A 810 -8.09 -16.52 30.82
CA LYS A 810 -8.10 -15.49 31.87
C LYS A 810 -8.69 -14.15 31.41
N ALA A 811 -9.17 -14.07 30.18
CA ALA A 811 -9.72 -12.84 29.64
C ALA A 811 -11.06 -12.47 30.33
N THR A 812 -11.20 -11.20 30.68
CA THR A 812 -12.48 -10.65 31.16
C THR A 812 -13.35 -10.26 29.97
N VAL A 813 -14.58 -10.77 29.88
CA VAL A 813 -15.55 -10.32 28.88
C VAL A 813 -16.31 -9.13 29.44
N VAL A 814 -16.30 -8.01 28.69
CA VAL A 814 -16.97 -6.76 29.04
C VAL A 814 -18.04 -6.47 27.98
N VAL A 815 -19.30 -6.56 28.34
CA VAL A 815 -20.41 -6.16 27.45
C VAL A 815 -20.77 -4.71 27.74
N ILE A 816 -20.56 -3.85 26.77
CA ILE A 816 -20.74 -2.40 26.89
C ILE A 816 -22.22 -2.06 27.16
N GLY A 817 -22.47 -1.05 28.00
CA GLY A 817 -23.82 -0.62 28.39
C GLY A 817 -24.45 -1.40 29.54
N ARG A 818 -23.71 -2.31 30.18
CA ARG A 818 -24.09 -3.00 31.43
C ARG A 818 -22.98 -2.91 32.46
N GLN A 819 -23.31 -3.07 33.76
CA GLN A 819 -22.26 -3.23 34.77
C GLN A 819 -21.38 -4.44 34.40
N ALA A 820 -20.07 -4.23 34.40
CA ALA A 820 -19.11 -5.28 34.11
C ALA A 820 -19.25 -6.38 35.17
N ASN A 821 -19.75 -7.55 34.78
CA ASN A 821 -19.62 -8.75 35.57
C ASN A 821 -18.40 -9.50 35.03
N PRO A 822 -17.33 -9.67 35.81
CA PRO A 822 -16.23 -10.51 35.40
C PRO A 822 -16.74 -11.93 35.20
N ILE A 823 -16.59 -12.43 33.95
CA ILE A 823 -16.90 -13.84 33.67
C ILE A 823 -15.65 -14.63 34.03
N HIS A 824 -15.73 -15.40 35.10
CA HIS A 824 -14.72 -16.38 35.42
C HIS A 824 -14.94 -17.62 34.53
N ASP A 825 -13.89 -18.04 33.86
CA ASP A 825 -13.78 -19.24 33.02
C ASP A 825 -14.49 -19.19 31.62
N PHE A 826 -13.71 -18.82 30.63
CA PHE A 826 -14.04 -18.99 29.21
C PHE A 826 -13.61 -20.40 28.74
N ASN A 827 -14.04 -21.45 29.45
CA ASN A 827 -13.71 -22.85 29.15
C ASN A 827 -14.64 -23.46 28.09
N GLY A 828 -14.72 -22.85 26.89
CA GLY A 828 -15.45 -23.45 25.76
C GLY A 828 -16.97 -23.47 25.91
N VAL A 829 -17.53 -22.77 26.87
CA VAL A 829 -18.98 -22.71 27.14
C VAL A 829 -19.45 -21.25 26.99
N VAL A 830 -20.52 -21.13 26.27
CA VAL A 830 -21.36 -19.95 26.09
C VAL A 830 -21.49 -19.15 27.40
N ALA A 831 -20.88 -17.97 27.43
CA ALA A 831 -21.15 -17.04 28.52
C ALA A 831 -22.52 -16.39 28.25
N SER A 832 -23.60 -16.92 28.83
CA SER A 832 -24.89 -16.21 28.84
C SER A 832 -24.79 -15.07 29.85
N ILE A 833 -24.90 -13.83 29.39
CA ILE A 833 -24.92 -12.66 30.26
C ILE A 833 -26.37 -12.30 30.53
N PRO A 834 -26.81 -12.22 31.80
CA PRO A 834 -28.21 -11.97 32.16
C PRO A 834 -28.73 -10.63 31.63
#